data_ebb6e4584ca67793010e7043afebfb47
#
_entry.id   ebb6e4584ca67793010e7043afebfb47
#
_cell.length_a   1.000
_cell.length_b   1.000
_cell.length_c   1.000
_cell.angle_alpha   90.00
_cell.angle_beta   90.00
_cell.angle_gamma   90.00
#
_symmetry.space_group_name_H-M   'P 1'
#
loop_
_entity.id
_entity.type
_entity.pdbx_description
1 polymer ?
#
loop_
_entity_poly.entity_id
_entity_poly.type
_entity_poly.pdbx_seq_one_letter_code
_entity_poly.pdbx_strand_id
1 'polypeptide(L)'
;MSNNMFTWETDADGILTLTMDDPNAPVNTMNQTFQDDLIETVAKVKEAVEAGEVKGIVLASAKKTFFAGGDIKSMIKATPEDAPALTKQIDTMKDNLRTLETLGVPVAAAINGTALGGGLEIALAAHHRIASDAKGLKVGLPEVTLGLLPGGGGVTRVVRMLGLQDALMKVLTTGRQFNAADAQKTGLIDEIVPADQLLDAAKKWVKENPEAKQPWDTEGYKVPGGTPANPKLAAFLPSFPANVTKQIKGAPMPAPKAILKAAVEGLQLKNIEEATRVETRYFVELVTGSTSKNMMQAFFFDLQYCNGGGQRPKDVEKKQFKKLGMVGAGMMGAAIAYVAAKAGMDVVLKDIKMEAAEKGKSYSEGLEAKALKRGKTTEEKSKALLDRIKPSVDYADLSDCDIVIEAVFENTELKHKVWAEIEAAVPEDCVLGSNTSTLPITELATGVKRPKDFIGIHFFSPVDKMPLVEIIKGEETSDETLAAALDFTGQIRKTPIVVNDSRGFYTSRVIGFFLNEAMRMLAEGVDPAVIEAAGRQAGYPAPPLQLQDELNLKLARKIGSETRAAQEAAGLSVDDGGVTEIVDKMLDVYDRPGKLEGKGFYEYNEEGRRAGLWRGLWDELGAGKVKVADAESTLSGEGLNGATEGAARKASGFGQLEGTENAAGSDVPADAPAFIDLVERMLFAEAIETQKCLDEGVLTSDADANIGSIMGIGFPAWTGGTRQYIKN
;
A
#
# COMPACT_ATOMS: atom_id res chain seq x y z
N MET A 1 -34.03 23.40 11.28
CA MET A 1 -32.67 23.89 11.43
C MET A 1 -31.95 23.48 10.15
N SER A 2 -31.46 24.43 9.38
CA SER A 2 -30.68 24.12 8.16
C SER A 2 -29.41 23.42 8.61
N ASN A 3 -29.23 22.19 8.17
CA ASN A 3 -28.01 21.41 8.38
C ASN A 3 -26.88 21.97 7.48
N ASN A 4 -26.42 23.18 7.77
CA ASN A 4 -25.38 23.81 6.95
C ASN A 4 -24.01 23.33 7.41
N MET A 5 -23.21 22.88 6.45
CA MET A 5 -21.83 22.45 6.67
C MET A 5 -20.88 23.61 6.94
N PHE A 6 -21.25 24.84 6.58
CA PHE A 6 -20.44 26.03 6.80
C PHE A 6 -21.06 26.94 7.85
N THR A 7 -20.28 27.32 8.86
CA THR A 7 -20.60 28.40 9.77
C THR A 7 -19.88 29.68 9.32
N TRP A 8 -20.54 30.83 9.55
CA TRP A 8 -20.15 32.15 9.07
C TRP A 8 -19.93 33.10 10.24
N GLU A 9 -18.72 33.63 10.38
CA GLU A 9 -18.39 34.63 11.39
C GLU A 9 -17.52 35.73 10.77
N THR A 10 -18.04 36.99 10.73
CA THR A 10 -17.29 38.15 10.26
C THR A 10 -16.88 39.00 11.44
N ASP A 11 -15.59 39.34 11.57
CA ASP A 11 -15.08 40.17 12.62
C ASP A 11 -15.19 41.68 12.30
N ALA A 12 -14.80 42.52 13.28
CA ALA A 12 -14.89 43.97 13.13
C ALA A 12 -14.02 44.57 11.99
N ASP A 13 -13.03 43.83 11.53
CA ASP A 13 -12.15 44.23 10.43
C ASP A 13 -12.68 43.78 9.06
N GLY A 14 -13.82 43.10 9.04
CA GLY A 14 -14.44 42.53 7.82
C GLY A 14 -13.79 41.23 7.37
N ILE A 15 -13.09 40.52 8.26
CA ILE A 15 -12.53 39.20 7.94
C ILE A 15 -13.55 38.11 8.25
N LEU A 16 -13.97 37.41 7.21
CA LEU A 16 -14.88 36.28 7.29
C LEU A 16 -14.14 35.00 7.64
N THR A 17 -14.48 34.33 8.74
CA THR A 17 -14.08 32.97 9.03
C THR A 17 -15.19 32.02 8.57
N LEU A 18 -14.91 31.21 7.53
CA LEU A 18 -15.76 30.14 7.07
C LEU A 18 -15.29 28.83 7.71
N THR A 19 -16.04 28.32 8.67
CA THR A 19 -15.70 27.10 9.39
C THR A 19 -16.50 25.93 8.87
N MET A 20 -15.80 24.89 8.37
CA MET A 20 -16.38 23.63 7.90
C MET A 20 -16.70 22.73 9.09
N ASP A 21 -17.94 22.28 9.21
CA ASP A 21 -18.42 21.41 10.30
C ASP A 21 -19.56 20.52 9.81
N ASP A 22 -19.25 19.36 9.20
CA ASP A 22 -20.29 18.41 8.80
C ASP A 22 -21.06 17.92 10.02
N PRO A 23 -22.36 18.29 10.18
CA PRO A 23 -23.13 17.93 11.36
C PRO A 23 -23.44 16.42 11.47
N ASN A 24 -23.28 15.67 10.36
CA ASN A 24 -23.65 14.27 10.26
C ASN A 24 -22.42 13.34 10.26
N ALA A 25 -21.19 13.89 10.30
CA ALA A 25 -19.98 13.10 10.22
C ALA A 25 -18.90 13.56 11.21
N PRO A 26 -18.06 12.64 11.70
CA PRO A 26 -16.94 12.98 12.58
C PRO A 26 -15.81 13.74 11.89
N VAL A 27 -15.81 13.77 10.55
CA VAL A 27 -14.82 14.45 9.69
C VAL A 27 -15.52 15.12 8.52
N ASN A 28 -14.95 16.20 8.02
CA ASN A 28 -15.41 16.87 6.80
C ASN A 28 -14.94 16.06 5.56
N THR A 29 -15.85 15.82 4.62
CA THR A 29 -15.55 15.15 3.33
C THR A 29 -16.28 15.85 2.19
N MET A 30 -15.83 15.67 0.94
CA MET A 30 -16.50 16.18 -0.26
C MET A 30 -17.74 15.33 -0.60
N ASN A 31 -18.67 15.21 0.36
CA ASN A 31 -19.95 14.56 0.16
C ASN A 31 -20.96 15.51 -0.50
N GLN A 32 -22.19 15.02 -0.75
CA GLN A 32 -23.23 15.83 -1.41
C GLN A 32 -23.59 17.10 -0.61
N THR A 33 -23.68 17.00 0.73
CA THR A 33 -23.96 18.16 1.60
C THR A 33 -22.90 19.25 1.43
N PHE A 34 -21.60 18.87 1.42
CA PHE A 34 -20.52 19.83 1.18
C PHE A 34 -20.69 20.53 -0.18
N GLN A 35 -21.02 19.78 -1.23
CA GLN A 35 -21.11 20.34 -2.57
C GLN A 35 -22.29 21.31 -2.71
N ASP A 36 -23.44 20.96 -2.17
CA ASP A 36 -24.64 21.80 -2.22
C ASP A 36 -24.43 23.09 -1.40
N ASP A 37 -23.91 22.95 -0.17
CA ASP A 37 -23.65 24.08 0.73
C ASP A 37 -22.52 24.99 0.21
N LEU A 38 -21.51 24.43 -0.49
CA LEU A 38 -20.42 25.21 -1.09
C LEU A 38 -20.97 26.19 -2.14
N ILE A 39 -21.90 25.74 -2.99
CA ILE A 39 -22.50 26.59 -4.02
C ILE A 39 -23.22 27.78 -3.38
N GLU A 40 -24.07 27.53 -2.40
CA GLU A 40 -24.81 28.57 -1.69
C GLU A 40 -23.87 29.51 -0.91
N THR A 41 -22.87 28.93 -0.24
CA THR A 41 -21.92 29.71 0.57
C THR A 41 -21.09 30.62 -0.30
N VAL A 42 -20.53 30.13 -1.41
CA VAL A 42 -19.72 30.94 -2.32
C VAL A 42 -20.53 32.08 -2.96
N ALA A 43 -21.80 31.82 -3.31
CA ALA A 43 -22.66 32.89 -3.81
C ALA A 43 -22.88 34.00 -2.77
N LYS A 44 -23.18 33.65 -1.51
CA LYS A 44 -23.32 34.62 -0.40
C LYS A 44 -22.00 35.36 -0.11
N VAL A 45 -20.86 34.66 -0.15
CA VAL A 45 -19.53 35.29 0.04
C VAL A 45 -19.28 36.31 -1.04
N LYS A 46 -19.59 35.99 -2.29
CA LYS A 46 -19.44 36.92 -3.42
C LYS A 46 -20.27 38.18 -3.22
N GLU A 47 -21.54 38.04 -2.87
CA GLU A 47 -22.43 39.17 -2.58
C GLU A 47 -21.89 40.06 -1.44
N ALA A 48 -21.40 39.47 -0.34
CA ALA A 48 -20.83 40.19 0.81
C ALA A 48 -19.49 40.91 0.46
N VAL A 49 -18.68 40.31 -0.42
CA VAL A 49 -17.46 40.97 -0.92
C VAL A 49 -17.81 42.16 -1.83
N GLU A 50 -18.77 41.98 -2.75
CA GLU A 50 -19.25 43.05 -3.64
C GLU A 50 -19.89 44.20 -2.84
N ALA A 51 -20.56 43.91 -1.73
CA ALA A 51 -21.10 44.92 -0.81
C ALA A 51 -20.04 45.59 0.06
N GLY A 52 -18.76 45.11 0.05
CA GLY A 52 -17.68 45.65 0.89
C GLY A 52 -17.75 45.22 2.36
N GLU A 53 -18.63 44.29 2.69
CA GLU A 53 -18.82 43.73 4.05
C GLU A 53 -17.70 42.75 4.40
N VAL A 54 -17.23 41.98 3.43
CA VAL A 54 -16.14 41.01 3.55
C VAL A 54 -14.91 41.53 2.80
N LYS A 55 -13.79 41.68 3.52
CA LYS A 55 -12.50 42.16 3.00
C LYS A 55 -11.41 41.12 2.95
N GLY A 56 -11.70 39.92 3.47
CA GLY A 56 -10.82 38.77 3.46
C GLY A 56 -11.46 37.53 4.06
N ILE A 57 -10.94 36.35 3.76
CA ILE A 57 -11.55 35.08 4.11
C ILE A 57 -10.52 34.16 4.76
N VAL A 58 -10.93 33.50 5.84
CA VAL A 58 -10.20 32.40 6.46
C VAL A 58 -11.03 31.13 6.37
N LEU A 59 -10.49 30.10 5.70
CA LEU A 59 -11.08 28.77 5.66
C LEU A 59 -10.59 27.97 6.87
N ALA A 60 -11.50 27.51 7.73
CA ALA A 60 -11.21 26.79 8.96
C ALA A 60 -12.03 25.50 9.09
N SER A 61 -11.74 24.69 10.07
CA SER A 61 -12.51 23.47 10.39
C SER A 61 -12.78 23.35 11.89
N ALA A 62 -13.99 22.98 12.26
CA ALA A 62 -14.37 22.66 13.63
C ALA A 62 -14.01 21.22 14.04
N LYS A 63 -13.64 20.36 13.08
CA LYS A 63 -13.25 18.97 13.34
C LYS A 63 -11.79 18.86 13.78
N LYS A 64 -11.39 17.70 14.32
CA LYS A 64 -9.98 17.39 14.62
C LYS A 64 -9.09 17.35 13.39
N THR A 65 -9.66 17.06 12.22
CA THR A 65 -9.01 17.14 10.91
C THR A 65 -9.45 18.42 10.20
N PHE A 66 -8.62 18.97 9.34
CA PHE A 66 -9.06 20.05 8.47
C PHE A 66 -10.12 19.55 7.49
N PHE A 67 -9.76 18.50 6.71
CA PHE A 67 -10.71 17.88 5.77
C PHE A 67 -10.15 16.52 5.30
N ALA A 68 -10.99 15.49 5.27
CA ALA A 68 -10.53 14.11 5.06
C ALA A 68 -10.50 13.64 3.59
N GLY A 69 -10.89 14.49 2.64
CA GLY A 69 -10.85 14.16 1.21
C GLY A 69 -12.22 13.86 0.59
N GLY A 70 -12.21 13.11 -0.51
CA GLY A 70 -13.41 12.74 -1.25
C GLY A 70 -14.31 11.72 -0.52
N ASP A 71 -15.57 11.63 -0.91
CA ASP A 71 -16.51 10.62 -0.42
C ASP A 71 -16.31 9.28 -1.16
N ILE A 72 -15.42 8.44 -0.61
CA ILE A 72 -15.09 7.12 -1.19
C ILE A 72 -16.33 6.21 -1.24
N LYS A 73 -17.29 6.37 -0.29
CA LYS A 73 -18.52 5.55 -0.27
C LYS A 73 -19.43 5.81 -1.48
N SER A 74 -19.42 7.02 -2.00
CA SER A 74 -20.12 7.39 -3.23
C SER A 74 -19.30 7.04 -4.47
N MET A 75 -18.00 7.33 -4.45
CA MET A 75 -17.10 7.10 -5.58
C MET A 75 -17.02 5.62 -6.01
N ILE A 76 -17.02 4.68 -5.06
CA ILE A 76 -16.96 3.24 -5.38
C ILE A 76 -18.17 2.75 -6.16
N LYS A 77 -19.31 3.45 -6.08
CA LYS A 77 -20.56 3.10 -6.77
C LYS A 77 -20.69 3.71 -8.16
N ALA A 78 -19.80 4.65 -8.50
CA ALA A 78 -19.87 5.36 -9.78
C ALA A 78 -19.72 4.40 -10.97
N THR A 79 -20.57 4.54 -11.98
CA THR A 79 -20.56 3.73 -13.20
C THR A 79 -20.23 4.59 -14.41
N PRO A 80 -19.89 4.03 -15.57
CA PRO A 80 -19.66 4.80 -16.80
C PRO A 80 -20.86 5.66 -17.20
N GLU A 81 -22.08 5.24 -16.87
CA GLU A 81 -23.33 5.95 -17.15
C GLU A 81 -23.42 7.26 -16.34
N ASP A 82 -22.77 7.31 -15.18
CA ASP A 82 -22.73 8.50 -14.31
C ASP A 82 -21.76 9.58 -14.81
N ALA A 83 -20.89 9.27 -15.78
CA ALA A 83 -19.83 10.15 -16.23
C ALA A 83 -20.27 11.59 -16.58
N PRO A 84 -21.39 11.83 -17.30
CA PRO A 84 -21.83 13.19 -17.59
C PRO A 84 -22.25 13.98 -16.33
N ALA A 85 -22.93 13.32 -15.38
CA ALA A 85 -23.37 13.94 -14.14
C ALA A 85 -22.18 14.25 -13.22
N LEU A 86 -21.25 13.30 -13.08
CA LEU A 86 -20.01 13.47 -12.32
C LEU A 86 -19.14 14.59 -12.89
N THR A 87 -19.00 14.67 -14.22
CA THR A 87 -18.26 15.75 -14.88
C THR A 87 -18.83 17.11 -14.47
N LYS A 88 -20.15 17.28 -14.62
CA LYS A 88 -20.84 18.54 -14.26
C LYS A 88 -20.65 18.87 -12.77
N GLN A 89 -20.82 17.89 -11.89
CA GLN A 89 -20.71 18.07 -10.44
C GLN A 89 -19.30 18.50 -10.02
N ILE A 90 -18.26 17.81 -10.52
CA ILE A 90 -16.85 18.10 -10.23
C ILE A 90 -16.47 19.47 -10.78
N ASP A 91 -16.87 19.77 -11.99
CA ASP A 91 -16.60 21.05 -12.61
C ASP A 91 -17.26 22.19 -11.83
N THR A 92 -18.54 22.03 -11.42
CA THR A 92 -19.24 23.02 -10.59
C THR A 92 -18.50 23.26 -9.27
N MET A 93 -18.05 22.20 -8.60
CA MET A 93 -17.25 22.32 -7.37
C MET A 93 -15.95 23.10 -7.60
N LYS A 94 -15.22 22.79 -8.67
CA LYS A 94 -13.97 23.50 -9.02
C LYS A 94 -14.20 24.96 -9.40
N ASP A 95 -15.30 25.27 -10.06
CA ASP A 95 -15.70 26.64 -10.39
C ASP A 95 -16.00 27.46 -9.13
N ASN A 96 -16.61 26.86 -8.11
CA ASN A 96 -16.81 27.51 -6.82
C ASN A 96 -15.48 27.75 -6.07
N LEU A 97 -14.58 26.77 -6.04
CA LEU A 97 -13.25 26.98 -5.49
C LEU A 97 -12.48 28.06 -6.25
N ARG A 98 -12.62 28.08 -7.59
CA ARG A 98 -11.99 29.13 -8.41
C ARG A 98 -12.60 30.52 -8.16
N THR A 99 -13.89 30.58 -7.92
CA THR A 99 -14.56 31.84 -7.54
C THR A 99 -13.93 32.40 -6.26
N LEU A 100 -13.69 31.56 -5.23
CA LEU A 100 -13.02 32.01 -4.00
C LEU A 100 -11.62 32.57 -4.28
N GLU A 101 -10.84 31.98 -5.20
CA GLU A 101 -9.52 32.48 -5.60
C GLU A 101 -9.55 33.85 -6.28
N THR A 102 -10.67 34.22 -6.90
CA THR A 102 -10.76 35.40 -7.79
C THR A 102 -11.73 36.45 -7.30
N LEU A 103 -12.18 36.39 -6.04
CA LEU A 103 -13.11 37.36 -5.45
C LEU A 103 -12.51 38.78 -5.29
N GLY A 104 -11.20 38.91 -5.45
CA GLY A 104 -10.50 40.20 -5.25
C GLY A 104 -10.19 40.51 -3.79
N VAL A 105 -10.37 39.57 -2.89
CA VAL A 105 -9.99 39.59 -1.48
C VAL A 105 -9.07 38.44 -1.12
N PRO A 106 -8.15 38.62 -0.13
CA PRO A 106 -7.28 37.54 0.29
C PRO A 106 -8.02 36.39 0.94
N VAL A 107 -7.57 35.16 0.64
CA VAL A 107 -8.08 33.91 1.23
C VAL A 107 -6.93 33.13 1.86
N ALA A 108 -7.03 32.81 3.15
CA ALA A 108 -6.07 31.97 3.87
C ALA A 108 -6.72 30.66 4.34
N ALA A 109 -6.02 29.55 4.27
CA ALA A 109 -6.45 28.27 4.83
C ALA A 109 -5.76 28.03 6.18
N ALA A 110 -6.55 27.88 7.25
CA ALA A 110 -6.09 27.58 8.62
C ALA A 110 -6.18 26.05 8.85
N ILE A 111 -5.09 25.35 8.56
CA ILE A 111 -5.03 23.88 8.57
C ILE A 111 -4.74 23.40 9.99
N ASN A 112 -5.79 23.14 10.77
CA ASN A 112 -5.71 22.71 12.18
C ASN A 112 -5.33 21.25 12.38
N GLY A 113 -5.47 20.41 11.35
CA GLY A 113 -5.24 18.97 11.40
C GLY A 113 -4.99 18.39 10.02
N THR A 114 -5.18 17.09 9.90
CA THR A 114 -4.94 16.37 8.64
C THR A 114 -5.78 16.93 7.49
N ALA A 115 -5.11 17.23 6.34
CA ALA A 115 -5.67 17.72 5.08
C ALA A 115 -5.21 16.80 3.94
N LEU A 116 -6.03 15.82 3.54
CA LEU A 116 -5.70 14.83 2.52
C LEU A 116 -6.66 14.92 1.33
N GLY A 117 -6.13 14.65 0.14
CA GLY A 117 -6.93 14.63 -1.08
C GLY A 117 -7.68 15.95 -1.28
N GLY A 118 -8.99 15.86 -1.47
CA GLY A 118 -9.86 17.03 -1.57
C GLY A 118 -9.68 18.06 -0.47
N GLY A 119 -9.24 17.65 0.74
CA GLY A 119 -8.93 18.58 1.82
C GLY A 119 -7.72 19.47 1.54
N LEU A 120 -6.68 18.91 0.94
CA LEU A 120 -5.56 19.72 0.45
C LEU A 120 -5.98 20.54 -0.77
N GLU A 121 -6.83 20.01 -1.65
CA GLU A 121 -7.30 20.73 -2.84
C GLU A 121 -8.09 21.99 -2.47
N ILE A 122 -8.91 21.96 -1.40
CA ILE A 122 -9.57 23.13 -0.83
C ILE A 122 -8.52 24.12 -0.31
N ALA A 123 -7.51 23.66 0.43
CA ALA A 123 -6.45 24.54 0.94
C ALA A 123 -5.60 25.14 -0.20
N LEU A 124 -5.38 24.41 -1.30
CA LEU A 124 -4.66 24.89 -2.48
C LEU A 124 -5.44 25.98 -3.25
N ALA A 125 -6.77 26.04 -3.09
CA ALA A 125 -7.57 27.14 -3.61
C ALA A 125 -7.46 28.43 -2.77
N ALA A 126 -6.84 28.39 -1.59
CA ALA A 126 -6.51 29.59 -0.84
C ALA A 126 -5.16 30.19 -1.30
N HIS A 127 -5.02 31.52 -1.17
CA HIS A 127 -3.78 32.23 -1.51
C HIS A 127 -2.62 31.88 -0.58
N HIS A 128 -2.94 31.53 0.69
CA HIS A 128 -1.95 31.18 1.69
C HIS A 128 -2.43 30.02 2.57
N ARG A 129 -1.53 29.10 2.92
CA ARG A 129 -1.79 27.87 3.67
C ARG A 129 -0.96 27.87 4.94
N ILE A 130 -1.62 28.03 6.09
CA ILE A 130 -1.00 27.99 7.42
C ILE A 130 -1.40 26.69 8.09
N ALA A 131 -0.43 25.92 8.53
CA ALA A 131 -0.68 24.67 9.25
C ALA A 131 -0.32 24.81 10.74
N SER A 132 -1.05 24.12 11.60
CA SER A 132 -0.66 23.97 12.98
C SER A 132 0.52 23.00 13.12
N ASP A 133 1.29 23.14 14.21
CA ASP A 133 2.34 22.20 14.63
C ASP A 133 1.79 20.92 15.29
N ALA A 134 0.49 20.66 15.16
CA ALA A 134 -0.19 19.55 15.79
C ALA A 134 0.47 18.21 15.45
N LYS A 135 0.76 17.43 16.52
CA LYS A 135 1.36 16.11 16.37
C LYS A 135 0.46 15.19 15.56
N GLY A 136 0.99 14.61 14.49
CA GLY A 136 0.26 13.67 13.65
C GLY A 136 -0.47 14.30 12.47
N LEU A 137 -0.43 15.65 12.33
CA LEU A 137 -0.95 16.32 11.14
C LEU A 137 -0.31 15.76 9.87
N LYS A 138 -1.14 15.48 8.86
CA LYS A 138 -0.75 14.99 7.54
C LYS A 138 -1.36 15.85 6.45
N VAL A 139 -0.54 16.13 5.43
CA VAL A 139 -0.93 16.87 4.23
C VAL A 139 -0.51 16.07 3.00
N GLY A 140 -1.35 15.97 1.99
CA GLY A 140 -0.98 15.24 0.77
C GLY A 140 -2.14 14.95 -0.15
N LEU A 141 -1.81 14.40 -1.33
CA LEU A 141 -2.73 13.96 -2.37
C LEU A 141 -2.57 12.45 -2.59
N PRO A 142 -3.19 11.60 -1.75
CA PRO A 142 -2.98 10.15 -1.78
C PRO A 142 -3.85 9.41 -2.81
N GLU A 143 -4.61 10.08 -3.65
CA GLU A 143 -5.61 9.51 -4.56
C GLU A 143 -5.06 8.40 -5.45
N VAL A 144 -3.79 8.51 -5.86
CA VAL A 144 -3.12 7.48 -6.69
C VAL A 144 -3.07 6.11 -6.01
N THR A 145 -3.07 6.08 -4.68
CA THR A 145 -3.09 4.82 -3.91
C THR A 145 -4.47 4.14 -3.93
N LEU A 146 -5.49 4.85 -4.36
CA LEU A 146 -6.86 4.35 -4.57
C LEU A 146 -7.20 4.21 -6.06
N GLY A 147 -6.20 4.27 -6.95
CA GLY A 147 -6.42 4.19 -8.39
C GLY A 147 -7.06 5.44 -9.00
N LEU A 148 -7.01 6.57 -8.31
CA LEU A 148 -7.56 7.87 -8.71
C LEU A 148 -6.46 8.90 -8.94
N LEU A 149 -6.83 10.08 -9.43
CA LEU A 149 -6.01 11.28 -9.40
C LEU A 149 -6.69 12.35 -8.52
N PRO A 150 -5.98 13.38 -8.03
CA PRO A 150 -6.59 14.54 -7.40
C PRO A 150 -7.53 15.25 -8.36
N GLY A 151 -8.84 15.19 -8.10
CA GLY A 151 -9.88 15.63 -9.05
C GLY A 151 -10.49 17.02 -8.75
N GLY A 152 -10.15 17.63 -7.61
CA GLY A 152 -10.63 18.94 -7.17
C GLY A 152 -9.75 20.12 -7.59
N GLY A 153 -8.86 19.92 -8.56
CA GLY A 153 -7.89 20.93 -9.03
C GLY A 153 -6.47 20.73 -8.51
N GLY A 154 -6.22 19.61 -7.81
CA GLY A 154 -4.94 19.33 -7.18
C GLY A 154 -3.80 19.10 -8.16
N VAL A 155 -4.03 18.35 -9.25
CA VAL A 155 -3.00 18.16 -10.29
C VAL A 155 -2.63 19.51 -10.89
N THR A 156 -3.62 20.27 -11.29
CA THR A 156 -3.46 21.55 -11.99
C THR A 156 -2.73 22.57 -11.12
N ARG A 157 -3.12 22.73 -9.84
CA ARG A 157 -2.52 23.69 -8.91
C ARG A 157 -1.09 23.29 -8.51
N VAL A 158 -0.89 22.02 -8.12
CA VAL A 158 0.43 21.56 -7.68
C VAL A 158 1.47 21.64 -8.81
N VAL A 159 1.08 21.32 -10.04
CA VAL A 159 1.97 21.45 -11.20
C VAL A 159 2.34 22.91 -11.47
N ARG A 160 1.39 23.83 -11.32
CA ARG A 160 1.69 25.26 -11.45
C ARG A 160 2.55 25.78 -10.29
N MET A 161 2.35 25.30 -9.08
CA MET A 161 3.15 25.71 -7.92
C MET A 161 4.59 25.19 -7.96
N LEU A 162 4.78 23.92 -8.27
CA LEU A 162 6.06 23.21 -8.11
C LEU A 162 6.80 22.94 -9.43
N GLY A 163 6.12 23.12 -10.57
CA GLY A 163 6.58 22.64 -11.86
C GLY A 163 6.36 21.16 -12.08
N LEU A 164 6.40 20.71 -13.35
CA LEU A 164 6.02 19.37 -13.75
C LEU A 164 6.79 18.27 -13.03
N GLN A 165 8.12 18.38 -13.00
CA GLN A 165 8.98 17.33 -12.45
C GLN A 165 8.74 17.13 -10.94
N ASP A 166 8.79 18.20 -10.16
CA ASP A 166 8.64 18.12 -8.69
C ASP A 166 7.22 17.71 -8.31
N ALA A 167 6.21 18.24 -9.00
CA ALA A 167 4.83 17.87 -8.79
C ALA A 167 4.60 16.35 -9.00
N LEU A 168 5.08 15.79 -10.12
CA LEU A 168 4.93 14.37 -10.41
C LEU A 168 5.73 13.51 -9.44
N MET A 169 7.04 13.76 -9.30
CA MET A 169 7.95 12.84 -8.61
C MET A 169 7.87 12.91 -7.08
N LYS A 170 7.44 14.04 -6.52
CA LYS A 170 7.40 14.22 -5.06
C LYS A 170 5.99 14.08 -4.48
N VAL A 171 4.95 14.43 -5.24
CA VAL A 171 3.58 14.56 -4.73
C VAL A 171 2.60 13.63 -5.44
N LEU A 172 2.31 13.87 -6.71
CA LEU A 172 1.13 13.36 -7.39
C LEU A 172 1.16 11.85 -7.68
N THR A 173 2.31 11.30 -8.13
CA THR A 173 2.41 9.87 -8.47
C THR A 173 2.83 8.99 -7.29
N THR A 174 3.21 9.60 -6.17
CA THR A 174 3.69 8.86 -4.99
C THR A 174 2.60 8.58 -3.97
N GLY A 175 1.53 9.39 -3.94
CA GLY A 175 0.52 9.36 -2.88
C GLY A 175 1.07 9.65 -1.48
N ARG A 176 2.25 10.28 -1.40
CA ARG A 176 2.93 10.54 -0.13
C ARG A 176 2.13 11.50 0.74
N GLN A 177 2.02 11.15 2.01
CA GLN A 177 1.49 12.01 3.07
C GLN A 177 2.68 12.67 3.81
N PHE A 178 2.71 13.98 3.84
CA PHE A 178 3.75 14.78 4.45
C PHE A 178 3.35 15.18 5.88
N ASN A 179 4.30 15.25 6.82
CA ASN A 179 4.12 16.02 8.04
C ASN A 179 4.21 17.52 7.70
N ALA A 180 3.84 18.40 8.63
CA ALA A 180 3.83 19.83 8.40
C ALA A 180 5.18 20.38 7.88
N ALA A 181 6.30 20.00 8.51
CA ALA A 181 7.62 20.47 8.12
C ALA A 181 8.05 19.99 6.71
N ASP A 182 7.79 18.73 6.38
CA ASP A 182 8.05 18.20 5.03
C ASP A 182 7.13 18.84 3.98
N ALA A 183 5.85 19.10 4.32
CA ALA A 183 4.91 19.79 3.44
C ALA A 183 5.34 21.24 3.15
N GLN A 184 5.81 21.96 4.17
CA GLN A 184 6.37 23.31 4.01
C GLN A 184 7.62 23.28 3.12
N LYS A 185 8.55 22.38 3.40
CA LYS A 185 9.75 22.21 2.56
C LYS A 185 9.43 21.85 1.11
N THR A 186 8.33 21.17 0.87
CA THR A 186 7.87 20.79 -0.48
C THR A 186 7.13 21.95 -1.16
N GLY A 187 6.65 22.95 -0.43
CA GLY A 187 5.87 24.07 -0.94
C GLY A 187 4.35 23.83 -0.98
N LEU A 188 3.86 22.81 -0.28
CA LEU A 188 2.42 22.54 -0.12
C LEU A 188 1.78 23.37 0.99
N ILE A 189 2.57 23.79 1.97
CA ILE A 189 2.21 24.70 3.06
C ILE A 189 3.19 25.88 3.05
N ASP A 190 2.70 27.06 3.39
CA ASP A 190 3.51 28.29 3.39
C ASP A 190 4.08 28.59 4.78
N GLU A 191 3.30 28.36 5.86
CA GLU A 191 3.68 28.68 7.22
C GLU A 191 3.25 27.60 8.22
N ILE A 192 4.01 27.47 9.33
CA ILE A 192 3.67 26.59 10.45
C ILE A 192 3.68 27.42 11.72
N VAL A 193 2.59 27.32 12.50
CA VAL A 193 2.42 28.05 13.76
C VAL A 193 1.93 27.12 14.88
N PRO A 194 2.07 27.50 16.16
CA PRO A 194 1.42 26.82 17.26
C PRO A 194 -0.09 26.71 17.04
N ALA A 195 -0.69 25.60 17.46
CA ALA A 195 -2.11 25.31 17.18
C ALA A 195 -3.07 26.38 17.75
N ASP A 196 -2.75 26.95 18.91
CA ASP A 196 -3.50 28.04 19.56
C ASP A 196 -3.38 29.40 18.87
N GLN A 197 -2.41 29.58 17.98
CA GLN A 197 -2.18 30.82 17.22
C GLN A 197 -2.68 30.73 15.77
N LEU A 198 -3.22 29.59 15.34
CA LEU A 198 -3.51 29.30 13.95
C LEU A 198 -4.49 30.31 13.30
N LEU A 199 -5.63 30.54 13.94
CA LEU A 199 -6.66 31.46 13.42
C LEU A 199 -6.17 32.91 13.41
N ASP A 200 -5.47 33.32 14.46
CA ASP A 200 -4.91 34.69 14.55
C ASP A 200 -3.85 34.91 13.49
N ALA A 201 -2.99 33.93 13.22
CA ALA A 201 -2.00 34.01 12.15
C ALA A 201 -2.67 34.12 10.77
N ALA A 202 -3.72 33.34 10.52
CA ALA A 202 -4.48 33.42 9.28
C ALA A 202 -5.16 34.76 9.08
N LYS A 203 -5.83 35.29 10.09
CA LYS A 203 -6.45 36.64 10.08
C LYS A 203 -5.41 37.75 9.90
N LYS A 204 -4.28 37.64 10.59
CA LYS A 204 -3.17 38.56 10.44
C LYS A 204 -2.65 38.58 9.01
N TRP A 205 -2.37 37.39 8.43
CA TRP A 205 -1.88 37.33 7.06
C TRP A 205 -2.87 37.94 6.08
N VAL A 206 -4.17 37.68 6.23
CA VAL A 206 -5.23 38.26 5.38
C VAL A 206 -5.20 39.80 5.46
N LYS A 207 -5.06 40.39 6.65
CA LYS A 207 -4.95 41.87 6.83
C LYS A 207 -3.71 42.47 6.16
N GLU A 208 -2.59 41.76 6.25
CA GLU A 208 -1.30 42.24 5.74
C GLU A 208 -1.16 42.08 4.21
N ASN A 209 -2.04 41.28 3.57
CA ASN A 209 -1.97 40.94 2.14
C ASN A 209 -3.27 41.22 1.37
N PRO A 210 -3.81 42.46 1.39
CA PRO A 210 -5.13 42.77 0.81
C PRO A 210 -5.22 42.54 -0.71
N GLU A 211 -4.08 42.59 -1.41
CA GLU A 211 -3.97 42.40 -2.86
C GLU A 211 -3.53 40.99 -3.27
N ALA A 212 -3.63 40.01 -2.34
CA ALA A 212 -3.19 38.62 -2.59
C ALA A 212 -3.91 38.02 -3.79
N LYS A 213 -3.14 37.33 -4.61
CA LYS A 213 -3.58 36.58 -5.79
C LYS A 213 -2.83 35.27 -5.88
N GLN A 214 -3.43 34.30 -6.56
CA GLN A 214 -2.69 33.09 -6.91
C GLN A 214 -1.53 33.42 -7.87
N PRO A 215 -0.40 32.71 -7.79
CA PRO A 215 0.74 32.98 -8.67
C PRO A 215 0.37 33.03 -10.17
N TRP A 216 -0.49 32.13 -10.61
CA TRP A 216 -0.94 32.05 -12.01
C TRP A 216 -1.92 33.13 -12.45
N ASP A 217 -2.42 33.92 -11.52
CA ASP A 217 -3.28 35.09 -11.78
C ASP A 217 -2.48 36.41 -11.79
N THR A 218 -1.17 36.32 -11.58
CA THR A 218 -0.29 37.49 -11.64
C THR A 218 0.29 37.69 -13.03
N GLU A 219 0.40 38.96 -13.45
CA GLU A 219 1.01 39.28 -14.74
C GLU A 219 2.47 38.81 -14.80
N GLY A 220 2.85 38.18 -15.90
CA GLY A 220 4.21 37.65 -16.11
C GLY A 220 4.53 36.36 -15.40
N TYR A 221 3.56 35.69 -14.75
CA TYR A 221 3.75 34.41 -14.13
C TYR A 221 4.35 33.38 -15.10
N LYS A 222 5.32 32.59 -14.60
CA LYS A 222 5.95 31.47 -15.32
C LYS A 222 5.95 30.23 -14.44
N VAL A 223 5.47 29.13 -14.99
CA VAL A 223 5.52 27.83 -14.31
C VAL A 223 6.98 27.47 -13.97
N PRO A 224 7.28 27.07 -12.72
CA PRO A 224 8.61 26.58 -12.38
C PRO A 224 9.08 25.46 -13.30
N GLY A 225 10.28 25.57 -13.87
CA GLY A 225 10.79 24.63 -14.87
C GLY A 225 10.20 24.77 -16.29
N GLY A 226 9.21 25.64 -16.48
CA GLY A 226 8.58 25.91 -17.77
C GLY A 226 7.42 24.99 -18.14
N THR A 227 6.88 25.21 -19.34
CA THR A 227 5.81 24.40 -19.93
C THR A 227 6.37 23.41 -20.95
N PRO A 228 5.59 22.46 -21.50
CA PRO A 228 6.02 21.55 -22.56
C PRO A 228 6.58 22.25 -23.82
N ALA A 229 6.23 23.51 -24.05
CA ALA A 229 6.80 24.32 -25.14
C ALA A 229 8.23 24.81 -24.84
N ASN A 230 8.72 24.70 -23.61
CA ASN A 230 10.10 25.05 -23.24
C ASN A 230 11.06 23.96 -23.76
N PRO A 231 12.08 24.27 -24.58
CA PRO A 231 12.97 23.25 -25.15
C PRO A 231 13.70 22.40 -24.12
N LYS A 232 14.04 22.97 -22.95
CA LYS A 232 14.68 22.22 -21.85
C LYS A 232 13.74 21.17 -21.28
N LEU A 233 12.48 21.54 -21.00
CA LEU A 233 11.51 20.58 -20.51
C LEU A 233 11.13 19.55 -21.59
N ALA A 234 10.93 20.00 -22.83
CA ALA A 234 10.59 19.13 -23.96
C ALA A 234 11.61 17.99 -24.15
N ALA A 235 12.91 18.27 -23.97
CA ALA A 235 13.96 17.24 -24.04
C ALA A 235 13.84 16.16 -22.95
N PHE A 236 13.20 16.45 -21.82
CA PHE A 236 12.99 15.49 -20.72
C PHE A 236 11.64 14.79 -20.76
N LEU A 237 10.65 15.32 -21.49
CA LEU A 237 9.29 14.75 -21.53
C LEU A 237 9.27 13.23 -21.85
N PRO A 238 10.05 12.69 -22.82
CA PRO A 238 10.06 11.28 -23.13
C PRO A 238 10.51 10.38 -21.95
N SER A 239 11.24 10.93 -20.96
CA SER A 239 11.67 10.16 -19.78
C SER A 239 10.56 9.97 -18.74
N PHE A 240 9.53 10.81 -18.70
CA PHE A 240 8.48 10.70 -17.69
C PHE A 240 7.64 9.41 -17.78
N PRO A 241 7.16 8.97 -18.96
CA PRO A 241 6.49 7.68 -19.08
C PRO A 241 7.34 6.51 -18.58
N ALA A 242 8.63 6.49 -18.95
CA ALA A 242 9.56 5.46 -18.49
C ALA A 242 9.75 5.50 -16.96
N ASN A 243 9.84 6.68 -16.36
CA ASN A 243 9.93 6.84 -14.91
C ASN A 243 8.65 6.37 -14.21
N VAL A 244 7.46 6.69 -14.75
CA VAL A 244 6.18 6.21 -14.24
C VAL A 244 6.11 4.68 -14.33
N THR A 245 6.44 4.10 -15.48
CA THR A 245 6.49 2.63 -15.67
C THR A 245 7.45 1.96 -14.68
N LYS A 246 8.63 2.55 -14.45
CA LYS A 246 9.58 2.06 -13.45
C LYS A 246 9.02 2.15 -12.03
N GLN A 247 8.31 3.22 -11.70
CA GLN A 247 7.71 3.41 -10.38
C GLN A 247 6.63 2.37 -10.09
N ILE A 248 5.76 2.08 -11.05
CA ILE A 248 4.71 1.05 -10.94
C ILE A 248 5.21 -0.36 -11.29
N LYS A 249 6.52 -0.53 -11.57
CA LYS A 249 7.16 -1.80 -11.94
C LYS A 249 6.51 -2.52 -13.12
N GLY A 250 5.87 -1.78 -14.03
CA GLY A 250 5.16 -2.33 -15.18
C GLY A 250 3.70 -2.70 -14.94
N ALA A 251 3.21 -2.59 -13.70
CA ALA A 251 1.82 -2.90 -13.37
C ALA A 251 0.81 -2.13 -14.23
N PRO A 252 -0.35 -2.70 -14.57
CA PRO A 252 -1.39 -2.04 -15.37
C PRO A 252 -2.22 -1.06 -14.53
N MET A 253 -1.55 -0.07 -13.93
CA MET A 253 -2.17 0.96 -13.11
C MET A 253 -2.46 2.21 -13.95
N PRO A 254 -3.74 2.57 -14.19
CA PRO A 254 -4.09 3.71 -15.04
C PRO A 254 -3.83 5.06 -14.37
N ALA A 255 -4.02 5.18 -13.06
CA ALA A 255 -3.95 6.46 -12.34
C ALA A 255 -2.62 7.21 -12.48
N PRO A 256 -1.43 6.61 -12.30
CA PRO A 256 -0.16 7.32 -12.51
C PRO A 256 0.02 7.83 -13.93
N LYS A 257 -0.46 7.08 -14.94
CA LYS A 257 -0.43 7.49 -16.34
C LYS A 257 -1.39 8.65 -16.61
N ALA A 258 -2.61 8.59 -16.04
CA ALA A 258 -3.61 9.65 -16.15
C ALA A 258 -3.14 10.95 -15.47
N ILE A 259 -2.49 10.84 -14.31
CA ILE A 259 -1.85 11.99 -13.63
C ILE A 259 -0.81 12.65 -14.54
N LEU A 260 0.08 11.85 -15.15
CA LEU A 260 1.09 12.37 -16.09
C LEU A 260 0.43 13.07 -17.28
N LYS A 261 -0.57 12.46 -17.90
CA LYS A 261 -1.32 13.03 -19.03
C LYS A 261 -1.99 14.34 -18.64
N ALA A 262 -2.77 14.35 -17.55
CA ALA A 262 -3.45 15.55 -17.06
C ALA A 262 -2.47 16.69 -16.74
N ALA A 263 -1.33 16.39 -16.13
CA ALA A 263 -0.30 17.35 -15.81
C ALA A 263 0.34 17.97 -17.07
N VAL A 264 0.69 17.15 -18.05
CA VAL A 264 1.34 17.60 -19.30
C VAL A 264 0.36 18.37 -20.19
N GLU A 265 -0.85 17.86 -20.39
CA GLU A 265 -1.88 18.51 -21.21
C GLU A 265 -2.36 19.82 -20.56
N GLY A 266 -2.61 19.82 -19.25
CA GLY A 266 -3.03 21.01 -18.52
C GLY A 266 -1.99 22.13 -18.52
N LEU A 267 -0.69 21.80 -18.59
CA LEU A 267 0.37 22.83 -18.73
C LEU A 267 0.48 23.46 -20.12
N GLN A 268 -0.12 22.86 -21.14
CA GLN A 268 -0.17 23.47 -22.48
C GLN A 268 -1.23 24.58 -22.55
N LEU A 269 -2.16 24.58 -21.62
CA LEU A 269 -3.24 25.56 -21.55
C LEU A 269 -2.82 26.72 -20.64
N LYS A 270 -3.02 27.95 -21.13
CA LYS A 270 -2.71 29.15 -20.33
C LYS A 270 -3.74 29.36 -19.23
N ASN A 271 -5.01 29.14 -19.60
CA ASN A 271 -6.15 29.30 -18.71
C ASN A 271 -6.21 28.11 -17.73
N ILE A 272 -6.29 28.41 -16.43
CA ILE A 272 -6.34 27.37 -15.39
C ILE A 272 -7.68 26.65 -15.39
N GLU A 273 -8.77 27.33 -15.70
CA GLU A 273 -10.12 26.76 -15.76
C GLU A 273 -10.18 25.66 -16.86
N GLU A 274 -9.59 25.93 -18.03
CA GLU A 274 -9.46 24.92 -19.10
C GLU A 274 -8.60 23.74 -18.66
N ALA A 275 -7.48 23.99 -17.96
CA ALA A 275 -6.61 22.94 -17.47
C ALA A 275 -7.31 22.05 -16.42
N THR A 276 -8.16 22.61 -15.56
CA THR A 276 -8.94 21.82 -14.61
C THR A 276 -10.00 20.96 -15.29
N ARG A 277 -10.52 21.33 -16.47
CA ARG A 277 -11.44 20.45 -17.27
C ARG A 277 -10.69 19.23 -17.81
N VAL A 278 -9.42 19.38 -18.23
CA VAL A 278 -8.58 18.24 -18.61
C VAL A 278 -8.42 17.27 -17.44
N GLU A 279 -8.17 17.79 -16.25
CA GLU A 279 -8.08 16.99 -15.02
C GLU A 279 -9.41 16.25 -14.73
N THR A 280 -10.59 16.92 -14.86
CA THR A 280 -11.90 16.30 -14.68
C THR A 280 -12.08 15.09 -15.59
N ARG A 281 -11.75 15.24 -16.88
CA ARG A 281 -11.89 14.15 -17.86
C ARG A 281 -11.15 12.89 -17.40
N TYR A 282 -9.89 13.03 -16.99
CA TYR A 282 -9.12 11.89 -16.51
C TYR A 282 -9.60 11.36 -15.15
N PHE A 283 -10.08 12.22 -14.26
CA PHE A 283 -10.64 11.79 -12.99
C PHE A 283 -11.91 10.94 -13.20
N VAL A 284 -12.82 11.41 -14.07
CA VAL A 284 -14.07 10.70 -14.37
C VAL A 284 -13.79 9.34 -15.02
N GLU A 285 -12.84 9.26 -15.96
CA GLU A 285 -12.40 7.99 -16.54
C GLU A 285 -11.91 7.02 -15.46
N LEU A 286 -11.12 7.50 -14.49
CA LEU A 286 -10.59 6.65 -13.41
C LEU A 286 -11.67 6.23 -12.42
N VAL A 287 -12.52 7.15 -11.96
CA VAL A 287 -13.52 6.85 -10.91
C VAL A 287 -14.63 5.94 -11.39
N THR A 288 -14.92 5.92 -12.69
CA THR A 288 -15.89 5.01 -13.29
C THR A 288 -15.27 3.67 -13.71
N GLY A 289 -13.93 3.57 -13.71
CA GLY A 289 -13.19 2.36 -14.07
C GLY A 289 -13.15 1.31 -12.95
N SER A 290 -12.95 0.04 -13.32
CA SER A 290 -12.88 -1.10 -12.37
C SER A 290 -11.66 -1.04 -11.45
N THR A 291 -10.50 -0.62 -11.95
CA THR A 291 -9.25 -0.58 -11.16
C THR A 291 -9.38 0.29 -9.91
N SER A 292 -9.97 1.48 -10.03
CA SER A 292 -10.16 2.35 -8.86
C SER A 292 -11.12 1.75 -7.84
N LYS A 293 -12.18 1.08 -8.29
CA LYS A 293 -13.14 0.39 -7.41
C LYS A 293 -12.47 -0.75 -6.65
N ASN A 294 -11.67 -1.54 -7.34
CA ASN A 294 -10.88 -2.61 -6.73
C ASN A 294 -9.93 -2.06 -5.66
N MET A 295 -9.20 -1.00 -6.00
CA MET A 295 -8.27 -0.38 -5.05
C MET A 295 -8.98 0.33 -3.89
N MET A 296 -10.13 0.99 -4.14
CA MET A 296 -10.96 1.56 -3.06
C MET A 296 -11.51 0.46 -2.14
N GLN A 297 -11.97 -0.68 -2.70
CA GLN A 297 -12.43 -1.81 -1.88
C GLN A 297 -11.32 -2.27 -0.95
N ALA A 298 -10.14 -2.58 -1.48
CA ALA A 298 -9.03 -3.10 -0.68
C ALA A 298 -8.45 -2.06 0.29
N PHE A 299 -8.02 -0.89 -0.21
CA PHE A 299 -7.23 0.05 0.58
C PHE A 299 -8.04 1.03 1.42
N PHE A 300 -9.35 1.09 1.22
CA PHE A 300 -10.22 1.88 2.07
C PHE A 300 -11.13 0.98 2.92
N PHE A 301 -11.97 0.13 2.33
CA PHE A 301 -12.94 -0.65 3.10
C PHE A 301 -12.31 -1.85 3.79
N ASP A 302 -11.61 -2.73 3.06
CA ASP A 302 -11.05 -3.96 3.63
C ASP A 302 -9.92 -3.65 4.63
N LEU A 303 -9.07 -2.68 4.31
CA LEU A 303 -8.01 -2.24 5.22
C LEU A 303 -8.56 -1.61 6.51
N GLN A 304 -9.65 -0.84 6.42
CA GLN A 304 -10.33 -0.32 7.62
C GLN A 304 -10.98 -1.44 8.44
N TYR A 305 -11.56 -2.44 7.78
CA TYR A 305 -12.10 -3.61 8.45
C TYR A 305 -11.01 -4.35 9.25
N CYS A 306 -9.90 -4.70 8.61
CA CYS A 306 -8.79 -5.39 9.27
C CYS A 306 -8.19 -4.56 10.42
N ASN A 307 -7.85 -3.29 10.18
CA ASN A 307 -7.27 -2.40 11.20
C ASN A 307 -8.24 -2.00 12.30
N GLY A 308 -9.54 -1.99 12.01
CA GLY A 308 -10.61 -1.69 12.94
C GLY A 308 -10.99 -2.87 13.86
N GLY A 309 -10.35 -4.02 13.68
CA GLY A 309 -10.66 -5.23 14.44
C GLY A 309 -11.94 -5.92 14.01
N GLY A 310 -12.20 -5.99 12.69
CA GLY A 310 -13.40 -6.62 12.13
C GLY A 310 -13.63 -8.05 12.58
N GLN A 311 -12.56 -8.81 12.80
CA GLN A 311 -12.57 -10.19 13.32
C GLN A 311 -12.32 -10.26 14.85
N ARG A 312 -12.14 -9.12 15.51
CA ARG A 312 -11.90 -9.11 16.96
C ARG A 312 -13.18 -9.43 17.74
N PRO A 313 -13.17 -10.41 18.67
CA PRO A 313 -14.29 -10.67 19.58
C PRO A 313 -14.70 -9.40 20.35
N LYS A 314 -15.99 -9.06 20.29
CA LYS A 314 -16.51 -7.75 20.79
C LYS A 314 -16.60 -7.67 22.31
N ASP A 315 -16.87 -8.81 22.95
CA ASP A 315 -17.12 -8.88 24.40
C ASP A 315 -15.83 -9.06 25.22
N VAL A 316 -14.66 -9.00 24.59
CA VAL A 316 -13.36 -9.11 25.24
C VAL A 316 -12.76 -7.73 25.45
N GLU A 317 -12.34 -7.42 26.69
CA GLU A 317 -11.64 -6.17 26.98
C GLU A 317 -10.34 -6.02 26.19
N LYS A 318 -9.98 -4.77 25.85
CA LYS A 318 -8.73 -4.48 25.16
C LYS A 318 -7.54 -4.69 26.09
N LYS A 319 -6.58 -5.51 25.63
CA LYS A 319 -5.32 -5.75 26.34
C LYS A 319 -4.24 -4.80 25.81
N GLN A 320 -3.47 -4.20 26.74
CA GLN A 320 -2.27 -3.43 26.40
C GLN A 320 -1.05 -4.18 26.90
N PHE A 321 -0.11 -4.41 26.01
CA PHE A 321 1.11 -5.16 26.28
C PHE A 321 2.23 -4.22 26.70
N LYS A 322 2.95 -4.56 27.76
CA LYS A 322 4.10 -3.81 28.27
C LYS A 322 5.40 -4.53 28.01
N LYS A 323 5.39 -5.88 28.05
CA LYS A 323 6.59 -6.69 27.95
C LYS A 323 6.39 -7.90 27.03
N LEU A 324 7.27 -8.04 26.05
CA LEU A 324 7.34 -9.17 25.11
C LEU A 324 8.52 -10.08 25.46
N GLY A 325 8.28 -11.38 25.60
CA GLY A 325 9.30 -12.40 25.51
C GLY A 325 9.48 -12.86 24.07
N MET A 326 10.65 -12.70 23.51
CA MET A 326 10.98 -13.17 22.15
C MET A 326 11.97 -14.32 22.26
N VAL A 327 11.54 -15.55 21.93
CA VAL A 327 12.35 -16.77 22.01
C VAL A 327 12.82 -17.17 20.63
N GLY A 328 14.14 -17.15 20.43
CA GLY A 328 14.82 -17.23 19.14
C GLY A 328 15.24 -15.84 18.65
N ALA A 329 16.54 -15.54 18.69
CA ALA A 329 17.13 -14.26 18.28
C ALA A 329 17.66 -14.28 16.83
N GLY A 330 17.17 -15.20 16.02
CA GLY A 330 17.43 -15.25 14.58
C GLY A 330 16.85 -14.05 13.83
N MET A 331 16.87 -14.10 12.50
CA MET A 331 16.42 -13.01 11.64
C MET A 331 15.00 -12.49 11.99
N MET A 332 14.05 -13.41 12.19
CA MET A 332 12.66 -13.04 12.49
C MET A 332 12.53 -12.49 13.91
N GLY A 333 13.05 -13.22 14.94
CA GLY A 333 12.91 -12.77 16.32
C GLY A 333 13.62 -11.45 16.61
N ALA A 334 14.81 -11.22 16.05
CA ALA A 334 15.50 -9.93 16.14
C ALA A 334 14.67 -8.77 15.56
N ALA A 335 14.01 -9.01 14.44
CA ALA A 335 13.20 -8.00 13.78
C ALA A 335 11.84 -7.78 14.47
N ILE A 336 11.22 -8.82 15.04
CA ILE A 336 10.00 -8.72 15.87
C ILE A 336 10.33 -7.94 17.16
N ALA A 337 11.46 -8.24 17.81
CA ALA A 337 11.94 -7.50 18.97
C ALA A 337 12.07 -6.00 18.70
N TYR A 338 12.61 -5.62 17.54
CA TYR A 338 12.73 -4.22 17.13
C TYR A 338 11.37 -3.51 17.01
N VAL A 339 10.41 -4.12 16.33
CA VAL A 339 9.09 -3.46 16.15
C VAL A 339 8.31 -3.36 17.45
N ALA A 340 8.43 -4.32 18.35
CA ALA A 340 7.84 -4.27 19.69
C ALA A 340 8.47 -3.17 20.56
N ALA A 341 9.81 -3.09 20.60
CA ALA A 341 10.54 -2.04 21.32
C ALA A 341 10.20 -0.64 20.77
N LYS A 342 10.07 -0.51 19.44
CA LYS A 342 9.66 0.73 18.78
C LYS A 342 8.23 1.14 19.13
N ALA A 343 7.36 0.18 19.44
CA ALA A 343 6.01 0.42 19.92
C ALA A 343 5.96 0.77 21.43
N GLY A 344 7.11 0.74 22.12
CA GLY A 344 7.24 1.13 23.53
C GLY A 344 7.23 -0.03 24.51
N MET A 345 7.24 -1.28 24.04
CA MET A 345 7.32 -2.47 24.91
C MET A 345 8.77 -2.75 25.33
N ASP A 346 8.95 -3.25 26.51
CA ASP A 346 10.21 -3.89 26.92
C ASP A 346 10.26 -5.30 26.31
N VAL A 347 11.45 -5.74 25.91
CA VAL A 347 11.62 -7.01 25.19
C VAL A 347 12.74 -7.83 25.80
N VAL A 348 12.45 -9.05 26.20
CA VAL A 348 13.47 -10.07 26.50
C VAL A 348 13.72 -10.83 25.20
N LEU A 349 14.91 -10.64 24.62
CA LEU A 349 15.34 -11.35 23.42
C LEU A 349 16.20 -12.55 23.81
N LYS A 350 15.56 -13.72 23.92
CA LYS A 350 16.17 -14.94 24.43
C LYS A 350 16.66 -15.85 23.31
N ASP A 351 17.89 -16.36 23.47
CA ASP A 351 18.41 -17.44 22.62
C ASP A 351 19.16 -18.46 23.50
N ILE A 352 19.66 -19.55 22.90
CA ILE A 352 20.44 -20.59 23.60
C ILE A 352 21.83 -20.12 24.00
N LYS A 353 22.38 -19.11 23.30
CA LYS A 353 23.72 -18.52 23.57
C LYS A 353 23.60 -17.00 23.63
N MET A 354 24.33 -16.40 24.57
CA MET A 354 24.35 -14.95 24.73
C MET A 354 24.81 -14.23 23.45
N GLU A 355 25.81 -14.78 22.77
CA GLU A 355 26.32 -14.22 21.52
C GLU A 355 25.26 -14.18 20.42
N ALA A 356 24.35 -15.17 20.39
CA ALA A 356 23.21 -15.18 19.44
C ALA A 356 22.17 -14.11 19.81
N ALA A 357 21.86 -13.96 21.10
CA ALA A 357 20.95 -12.95 21.59
C ALA A 357 21.48 -11.52 21.34
N GLU A 358 22.77 -11.28 21.61
CA GLU A 358 23.42 -9.99 21.33
C GLU A 358 23.52 -9.70 19.84
N LYS A 359 23.82 -10.69 19.01
CA LYS A 359 23.78 -10.56 17.56
C LYS A 359 22.37 -10.20 17.07
N GLY A 360 21.33 -10.78 17.67
CA GLY A 360 19.93 -10.39 17.41
C GLY A 360 19.68 -8.93 17.75
N LYS A 361 20.16 -8.43 18.88
CA LYS A 361 20.06 -7.00 19.25
C LYS A 361 20.80 -6.09 18.28
N SER A 362 21.95 -6.52 17.74
CA SER A 362 22.73 -5.73 16.78
C SER A 362 21.98 -5.42 15.49
N TYR A 363 20.97 -6.20 15.13
CA TYR A 363 20.04 -5.88 14.04
C TYR A 363 19.30 -4.55 14.30
N SER A 364 18.78 -4.36 15.52
CA SER A 364 18.11 -3.14 15.93
C SER A 364 19.07 -1.94 15.96
N GLU A 365 20.28 -2.13 16.44
CA GLU A 365 21.35 -1.10 16.43
C GLU A 365 21.67 -0.65 15.01
N GLY A 366 21.74 -1.58 14.05
CA GLY A 366 21.95 -1.28 12.63
C GLY A 366 20.81 -0.48 12.00
N LEU A 367 19.56 -0.72 12.39
CA LEU A 367 18.40 0.05 11.92
C LEU A 367 18.39 1.46 12.50
N GLU A 368 18.66 1.59 13.80
CA GLU A 368 18.70 2.88 14.49
C GLU A 368 19.87 3.75 14.00
N ALA A 369 21.05 3.19 13.78
CA ALA A 369 22.18 3.90 13.18
C ALA A 369 21.82 4.48 11.77
N LYS A 370 21.11 3.72 10.94
CA LYS A 370 20.63 4.20 9.65
C LYS A 370 19.57 5.30 9.81
N ALA A 371 18.71 5.21 10.82
CA ALA A 371 17.70 6.22 11.11
C ALA A 371 18.31 7.53 11.59
N LEU A 372 19.32 7.46 12.48
CA LEU A 372 20.13 8.60 12.94
C LEU A 372 20.82 9.31 11.77
N LYS A 373 21.53 8.55 10.92
CA LYS A 373 22.21 9.11 9.74
C LYS A 373 21.26 9.85 8.79
N ARG A 374 19.99 9.45 8.76
CA ARG A 374 18.93 10.05 7.92
C ARG A 374 18.14 11.15 8.64
N GLY A 375 18.47 11.51 9.88
CA GLY A 375 17.74 12.47 10.68
C GLY A 375 16.29 12.07 11.03
N LYS A 376 15.99 10.75 11.04
CA LYS A 376 14.66 10.22 11.33
C LYS A 376 14.42 9.95 12.82
N THR A 377 15.46 9.97 13.62
CA THR A 377 15.43 9.82 15.09
C THR A 377 16.53 10.69 15.71
N THR A 378 16.55 10.78 17.05
CA THR A 378 17.62 11.43 17.82
C THR A 378 18.41 10.37 18.60
N GLU A 379 19.65 10.71 19.03
CA GLU A 379 20.46 9.80 19.83
C GLU A 379 19.74 9.34 21.11
N GLU A 380 19.06 10.27 21.78
CA GLU A 380 18.28 9.98 22.99
C GLU A 380 17.15 8.99 22.73
N LYS A 381 16.35 9.21 21.66
CA LYS A 381 15.25 8.30 21.30
C LYS A 381 15.75 6.95 20.84
N SER A 382 16.84 6.93 20.09
CA SER A 382 17.47 5.70 19.62
C SER A 382 17.99 4.87 20.80
N LYS A 383 18.71 5.52 21.74
CA LYS A 383 19.16 4.86 22.96
C LYS A 383 18.00 4.31 23.79
N ALA A 384 16.95 5.11 24.01
CA ALA A 384 15.78 4.69 24.77
C ALA A 384 15.06 3.48 24.14
N LEU A 385 15.05 3.36 22.78
CA LEU A 385 14.54 2.18 22.08
C LEU A 385 15.43 0.95 22.33
N LEU A 386 16.73 1.10 22.14
CA LEU A 386 17.69 -0.01 22.25
C LEU A 386 17.81 -0.53 23.69
N ASP A 387 17.66 0.34 24.69
CA ASP A 387 17.66 -0.02 26.11
C ASP A 387 16.45 -0.93 26.49
N ARG A 388 15.35 -0.89 25.73
CA ARG A 388 14.21 -1.79 25.91
C ARG A 388 14.47 -3.23 25.52
N ILE A 389 15.49 -3.51 24.69
CA ILE A 389 15.79 -4.87 24.23
C ILE A 389 16.89 -5.45 25.10
N LYS A 390 16.51 -6.42 25.94
CA LYS A 390 17.41 -7.15 26.85
C LYS A 390 17.78 -8.51 26.24
N PRO A 391 19.03 -8.74 25.78
CA PRO A 391 19.49 -10.08 25.43
C PRO A 391 19.47 -11.00 26.65
N SER A 392 19.08 -12.26 26.49
CA SER A 392 19.03 -13.25 27.57
C SER A 392 19.28 -14.68 27.07
N VAL A 393 19.71 -15.55 27.98
CA VAL A 393 19.79 -17.00 27.79
C VAL A 393 18.86 -17.75 28.75
N ASP A 394 18.30 -17.05 29.74
CA ASP A 394 17.50 -17.64 30.81
C ASP A 394 16.00 -17.49 30.56
N TYR A 395 15.23 -18.56 30.69
CA TYR A 395 13.77 -18.53 30.63
C TYR A 395 13.16 -17.80 31.84
N ALA A 396 13.86 -17.74 32.99
CA ALA A 396 13.37 -16.99 34.17
C ALA A 396 13.16 -15.49 33.90
N ASP A 397 13.86 -14.91 32.93
CA ASP A 397 13.66 -13.52 32.50
C ASP A 397 12.30 -13.28 31.82
N LEU A 398 11.57 -14.35 31.48
CA LEU A 398 10.22 -14.28 30.91
C LEU A 398 9.09 -14.20 31.95
N SER A 399 9.42 -14.26 33.23
CA SER A 399 8.46 -14.42 34.35
C SER A 399 7.44 -13.30 34.55
N ASP A 400 7.61 -12.18 33.86
CA ASP A 400 6.71 -11.01 33.90
C ASP A 400 6.31 -10.55 32.48
N CYS A 401 6.42 -11.44 31.48
CA CYS A 401 5.99 -11.14 30.11
C CYS A 401 4.47 -11.25 29.95
N ASP A 402 3.85 -10.27 29.27
CA ASP A 402 2.44 -10.28 28.91
C ASP A 402 2.12 -11.20 27.72
N ILE A 403 3.12 -11.39 26.85
CA ILE A 403 3.08 -12.21 25.64
C ILE A 403 4.45 -12.77 25.37
N VAL A 404 4.52 -14.02 24.95
CA VAL A 404 5.76 -14.63 24.44
C VAL A 404 5.53 -15.09 23.00
N ILE A 405 6.47 -14.74 22.11
CA ILE A 405 6.47 -15.21 20.73
C ILE A 405 7.71 -16.06 20.49
N GLU A 406 7.51 -17.26 19.96
CA GLU A 406 8.57 -18.19 19.60
C GLU A 406 8.87 -18.10 18.09
N ALA A 407 10.15 -18.00 17.74
CA ALA A 407 10.65 -17.98 16.36
C ALA A 407 11.95 -18.83 16.23
N VAL A 408 11.92 -20.05 16.76
CA VAL A 408 12.99 -21.04 16.60
C VAL A 408 12.85 -21.80 15.28
N PHE A 409 13.78 -22.72 15.00
CA PHE A 409 13.74 -23.53 13.79
C PHE A 409 12.42 -24.28 13.61
N GLU A 410 12.00 -24.43 12.35
CA GLU A 410 10.74 -25.06 11.91
C GLU A 410 10.80 -26.58 12.06
N ASN A 411 10.62 -27.05 13.30
CA ASN A 411 10.58 -28.46 13.69
C ASN A 411 9.66 -28.63 14.90
N THR A 412 8.63 -29.48 14.77
CA THR A 412 7.57 -29.69 15.77
C THR A 412 8.14 -30.14 17.14
N GLU A 413 9.04 -31.12 17.15
CA GLU A 413 9.62 -31.64 18.40
C GLU A 413 10.44 -30.58 19.14
N LEU A 414 11.23 -29.78 18.40
CA LEU A 414 11.98 -28.68 18.98
C LEU A 414 11.05 -27.63 19.59
N LYS A 415 10.00 -27.25 18.85
CA LYS A 415 9.03 -26.26 19.32
C LYS A 415 8.29 -26.76 20.59
N HIS A 416 7.90 -28.03 20.66
CA HIS A 416 7.30 -28.61 21.87
C HIS A 416 8.24 -28.50 23.07
N LYS A 417 9.53 -28.81 22.92
CA LYS A 417 10.52 -28.66 24.00
C LYS A 417 10.65 -27.21 24.46
N VAL A 418 10.75 -26.28 23.51
CA VAL A 418 10.84 -24.85 23.81
C VAL A 418 9.58 -24.34 24.50
N TRP A 419 8.39 -24.76 24.10
CA TRP A 419 7.14 -24.40 24.74
C TRP A 419 7.03 -24.92 26.16
N ALA A 420 7.48 -26.14 26.45
CA ALA A 420 7.50 -26.67 27.81
C ALA A 420 8.37 -25.80 28.76
N GLU A 421 9.50 -25.28 28.27
CA GLU A 421 10.38 -24.36 29.05
C GLU A 421 9.74 -22.97 29.21
N ILE A 422 9.09 -22.44 28.15
CA ILE A 422 8.40 -21.15 28.19
C ILE A 422 7.27 -21.19 29.24
N GLU A 423 6.38 -22.19 29.14
CA GLU A 423 5.24 -22.29 30.05
C GLU A 423 5.60 -22.47 31.52
N ALA A 424 6.78 -23.08 31.79
CA ALA A 424 7.29 -23.21 33.15
C ALA A 424 7.74 -21.85 33.76
N ALA A 425 8.01 -20.86 32.92
CA ALA A 425 8.60 -19.59 33.33
C ALA A 425 7.63 -18.41 33.29
N VAL A 426 6.56 -18.46 32.46
CA VAL A 426 5.67 -17.32 32.23
C VAL A 426 4.45 -17.32 33.14
N PRO A 427 3.80 -16.14 33.35
CA PRO A 427 2.53 -16.05 34.09
C PRO A 427 1.40 -16.86 33.44
N GLU A 428 0.39 -17.24 34.23
CA GLU A 428 -0.77 -18.01 33.74
C GLU A 428 -1.63 -17.25 32.69
N ASP A 429 -1.61 -15.92 32.71
CA ASP A 429 -2.33 -15.03 31.78
C ASP A 429 -1.48 -14.57 30.59
N CYS A 430 -0.27 -15.09 30.47
CA CYS A 430 0.63 -14.79 29.33
C CYS A 430 0.10 -15.43 28.05
N VAL A 431 0.02 -14.65 26.97
CA VAL A 431 -0.34 -15.13 25.63
C VAL A 431 0.84 -15.86 25.00
N LEU A 432 0.59 -17.02 24.40
CA LEU A 432 1.60 -17.89 23.80
C LEU A 432 1.47 -17.85 22.28
N GLY A 433 2.45 -17.22 21.59
CA GLY A 433 2.43 -16.99 20.15
C GLY A 433 3.55 -17.72 19.39
N SER A 434 3.24 -18.50 18.36
CA SER A 434 4.25 -19.07 17.47
C SER A 434 4.36 -18.29 16.15
N ASN A 435 5.59 -17.96 15.73
CA ASN A 435 5.87 -17.34 14.42
C ASN A 435 6.16 -18.39 13.35
N THR A 436 5.64 -19.62 13.48
CA THR A 436 5.75 -20.63 12.42
C THR A 436 5.12 -20.10 11.13
N SER A 437 5.64 -20.54 9.98
CA SER A 437 5.12 -20.17 8.67
C SER A 437 4.28 -21.27 8.01
N THR A 438 4.41 -22.53 8.46
CA THR A 438 3.81 -23.68 7.77
C THR A 438 3.28 -24.77 8.70
N LEU A 439 3.81 -24.87 9.92
CA LEU A 439 3.38 -25.93 10.86
C LEU A 439 2.00 -25.62 11.44
N PRO A 440 1.04 -26.55 11.39
CA PRO A 440 -0.30 -26.31 11.93
C PRO A 440 -0.27 -25.93 13.41
N ILE A 441 -0.99 -24.87 13.75
CA ILE A 441 -1.07 -24.35 15.13
C ILE A 441 -1.73 -25.36 16.06
N THR A 442 -2.75 -26.07 15.59
CA THR A 442 -3.42 -27.13 16.32
C THR A 442 -2.47 -28.28 16.67
N GLU A 443 -1.59 -28.68 15.73
CA GLU A 443 -0.54 -29.68 15.98
C GLU A 443 0.46 -29.19 17.02
N LEU A 444 0.94 -27.94 16.90
CA LEU A 444 1.88 -27.34 17.86
C LEU A 444 1.25 -27.19 19.25
N ALA A 445 -0.05 -26.92 19.34
CA ALA A 445 -0.78 -26.79 20.59
C ALA A 445 -0.80 -28.08 21.40
N THR A 446 -0.63 -29.28 20.79
CA THR A 446 -0.55 -30.56 21.53
C THR A 446 0.66 -30.64 22.47
N GLY A 447 1.70 -29.83 22.22
CA GLY A 447 2.87 -29.72 23.11
C GLY A 447 2.78 -28.63 24.17
N VAL A 448 1.60 -27.96 24.27
CA VAL A 448 1.35 -26.84 25.21
C VAL A 448 0.33 -27.26 26.24
N LYS A 449 0.51 -26.92 27.53
CA LYS A 449 -0.44 -27.26 28.60
C LYS A 449 -1.69 -26.41 28.58
N ARG A 450 -1.59 -25.19 28.00
CA ARG A 450 -2.68 -24.22 27.89
C ARG A 450 -3.02 -23.92 26.43
N PRO A 451 -3.56 -24.90 25.67
CA PRO A 451 -3.79 -24.74 24.22
C PRO A 451 -4.78 -23.59 23.90
N LYS A 452 -5.68 -23.24 24.82
CA LYS A 452 -6.60 -22.09 24.68
C LYS A 452 -5.88 -20.74 24.63
N ASP A 453 -4.67 -20.63 25.24
CA ASP A 453 -3.86 -19.41 25.29
C ASP A 453 -2.80 -19.39 24.16
N PHE A 454 -2.84 -20.38 23.25
CA PHE A 454 -1.88 -20.57 22.17
C PHE A 454 -2.45 -20.12 20.82
N ILE A 455 -1.65 -19.39 20.03
CA ILE A 455 -2.08 -18.80 18.75
C ILE A 455 -0.90 -18.63 17.79
N GLY A 456 -1.13 -18.73 16.47
CA GLY A 456 -0.16 -18.36 15.47
C GLY A 456 -0.09 -16.84 15.27
N ILE A 457 1.15 -16.30 15.23
CA ILE A 457 1.41 -14.88 14.96
C ILE A 457 2.52 -14.81 13.90
N HIS A 458 2.13 -14.99 12.65
CA HIS A 458 3.05 -15.10 11.53
C HIS A 458 3.41 -13.72 10.98
N PHE A 459 4.69 -13.37 11.11
CA PHE A 459 5.27 -12.14 10.57
C PHE A 459 5.95 -12.38 9.22
N PHE A 460 6.01 -11.35 8.40
CA PHE A 460 6.65 -11.41 7.07
C PHE A 460 7.99 -10.67 7.08
N SER A 461 8.98 -11.25 6.40
CA SER A 461 10.32 -10.66 6.27
C SER A 461 10.39 -9.65 5.11
N PRO A 462 11.05 -8.49 5.30
CA PRO A 462 11.65 -7.94 6.52
C PRO A 462 10.58 -7.33 7.45
N VAL A 463 10.54 -7.73 8.71
CA VAL A 463 9.48 -7.36 9.67
C VAL A 463 9.32 -5.85 9.85
N ASP A 464 10.43 -5.09 9.81
CA ASP A 464 10.40 -3.62 9.94
C ASP A 464 9.72 -2.90 8.77
N LYS A 465 9.52 -3.58 7.63
CA LYS A 465 8.92 -3.03 6.41
C LYS A 465 7.58 -3.63 6.05
N MET A 466 7.40 -4.93 6.32
CA MET A 466 6.16 -5.64 5.98
C MET A 466 5.04 -5.22 6.94
N PRO A 467 3.91 -4.71 6.42
CA PRO A 467 2.84 -4.19 7.27
C PRO A 467 1.93 -5.26 7.84
N LEU A 468 1.87 -6.44 7.25
CA LEU A 468 0.94 -7.51 7.58
C LEU A 468 1.44 -8.40 8.73
N VAL A 469 0.50 -8.88 9.53
CA VAL A 469 0.65 -10.05 10.43
C VAL A 469 -0.54 -10.97 10.20
N GLU A 470 -0.28 -12.24 9.95
CA GLU A 470 -1.29 -13.28 9.82
C GLU A 470 -1.49 -13.93 11.20
N ILE A 471 -2.70 -13.83 11.72
CA ILE A 471 -3.11 -14.42 13.00
C ILE A 471 -3.83 -15.73 12.71
N ILE A 472 -3.27 -16.82 13.21
CA ILE A 472 -3.77 -18.17 12.94
C ILE A 472 -4.43 -18.75 14.16
N LYS A 473 -5.74 -18.99 14.08
CA LYS A 473 -6.56 -19.56 15.14
C LYS A 473 -6.48 -21.10 15.06
N GLY A 474 -5.85 -21.73 16.06
CA GLY A 474 -5.92 -23.17 16.26
C GLY A 474 -7.31 -23.61 16.76
N GLU A 475 -7.61 -24.91 16.72
CA GLU A 475 -8.92 -25.44 17.12
C GLU A 475 -9.31 -25.08 18.57
N GLU A 476 -8.36 -25.08 19.50
CA GLU A 476 -8.60 -24.77 20.90
C GLU A 476 -8.35 -23.31 21.28
N THR A 477 -7.85 -22.47 20.37
CA THR A 477 -7.54 -21.06 20.65
C THR A 477 -8.79 -20.31 21.08
N SER A 478 -8.75 -19.69 22.27
CA SER A 478 -9.87 -18.92 22.83
C SER A 478 -10.09 -17.58 22.13
N ASP A 479 -11.28 -17.03 22.28
CA ASP A 479 -11.61 -15.71 21.77
C ASP A 479 -10.82 -14.60 22.52
N GLU A 480 -10.50 -14.80 23.80
CA GLU A 480 -9.63 -13.92 24.58
C GLU A 480 -8.22 -13.87 23.99
N THR A 481 -7.67 -15.02 23.60
CA THR A 481 -6.34 -15.12 22.97
C THR A 481 -6.33 -14.50 21.60
N LEU A 482 -7.36 -14.72 20.77
CA LEU A 482 -7.52 -14.06 19.48
C LEU A 482 -7.60 -12.54 19.65
N ALA A 483 -8.43 -12.04 20.58
CA ALA A 483 -8.54 -10.61 20.85
C ALA A 483 -7.20 -10.00 21.29
N ALA A 484 -6.47 -10.70 22.18
CA ALA A 484 -5.16 -10.29 22.64
C ALA A 484 -4.11 -10.22 21.51
N ALA A 485 -4.06 -11.21 20.61
CA ALA A 485 -3.16 -11.20 19.46
C ALA A 485 -3.47 -10.05 18.48
N LEU A 486 -4.75 -9.74 18.28
CA LEU A 486 -5.17 -8.59 17.46
C LEU A 486 -4.81 -7.26 18.11
N ASP A 487 -5.00 -7.12 19.43
CA ASP A 487 -4.60 -5.93 20.19
C ASP A 487 -3.09 -5.71 20.14
N PHE A 488 -2.30 -6.78 20.32
CA PHE A 488 -0.83 -6.75 20.16
C PHE A 488 -0.43 -6.27 18.77
N THR A 489 -1.03 -6.85 17.72
CA THR A 489 -0.75 -6.50 16.33
C THR A 489 -1.06 -5.02 16.05
N GLY A 490 -2.20 -4.52 16.55
CA GLY A 490 -2.55 -3.10 16.47
C GLY A 490 -1.58 -2.20 17.23
N GLN A 491 -1.12 -2.62 18.42
CA GLN A 491 -0.17 -1.86 19.24
C GLN A 491 1.20 -1.70 18.54
N ILE A 492 1.68 -2.72 17.83
CA ILE A 492 2.90 -2.62 17.03
C ILE A 492 2.68 -1.96 15.65
N ARG A 493 1.47 -1.45 15.39
CA ARG A 493 1.06 -0.73 14.17
C ARG A 493 1.19 -1.56 12.90
N LYS A 494 0.81 -2.81 12.99
CA LYS A 494 0.68 -3.71 11.84
C LYS A 494 -0.78 -4.02 11.56
N THR A 495 -1.06 -4.38 10.34
CA THR A 495 -2.40 -4.79 9.89
C THR A 495 -2.56 -6.28 10.12
N PRO A 496 -3.53 -6.73 10.95
CA PRO A 496 -3.81 -8.14 11.10
C PRO A 496 -4.73 -8.65 10.00
N ILE A 497 -4.57 -9.92 9.63
CA ILE A 497 -5.61 -10.77 9.06
C ILE A 497 -5.81 -11.95 9.98
N VAL A 498 -7.01 -12.53 9.99
CA VAL A 498 -7.34 -13.70 10.80
C VAL A 498 -7.66 -14.88 9.89
N VAL A 499 -7.02 -16.01 10.15
CA VAL A 499 -7.23 -17.24 9.44
C VAL A 499 -7.42 -18.41 10.42
N ASN A 500 -8.18 -19.42 10.03
CA ASN A 500 -8.21 -20.69 10.73
C ASN A 500 -7.01 -21.55 10.35
N ASP A 501 -6.66 -22.46 11.23
CA ASP A 501 -5.48 -23.31 11.06
C ASP A 501 -5.59 -24.23 9.84
N SER A 502 -4.52 -24.30 9.09
CA SER A 502 -4.29 -25.26 8.01
C SER A 502 -2.80 -25.31 7.70
N ARG A 503 -2.36 -26.35 6.99
CA ARG A 503 -0.94 -26.42 6.57
C ARG A 503 -0.61 -25.28 5.60
N GLY A 504 0.38 -24.45 5.99
CA GLY A 504 0.79 -23.25 5.22
C GLY A 504 -0.21 -22.10 5.33
N PHE A 505 -1.20 -22.23 6.21
CA PHE A 505 -2.21 -21.20 6.49
C PHE A 505 -2.87 -20.67 5.22
N TYR A 506 -3.03 -19.36 5.09
CA TYR A 506 -3.48 -18.73 3.87
C TYR A 506 -2.31 -18.26 3.00
N THR A 507 -1.44 -17.42 3.54
CA THR A 507 -0.46 -16.68 2.74
C THR A 507 0.63 -17.57 2.16
N SER A 508 1.23 -18.48 2.95
CA SER A 508 2.27 -19.40 2.47
C SER A 508 1.71 -20.46 1.50
N ARG A 509 0.44 -20.88 1.70
CA ARG A 509 -0.27 -21.76 0.81
C ARG A 509 -0.47 -21.12 -0.56
N VAL A 510 -1.02 -19.92 -0.61
CA VAL A 510 -1.40 -19.23 -1.86
C VAL A 510 -0.18 -18.79 -2.67
N ILE A 511 0.86 -18.21 -2.05
CA ILE A 511 2.07 -17.80 -2.79
C ILE A 511 2.77 -19.00 -3.45
N GLY A 512 2.65 -20.19 -2.87
CA GLY A 512 3.17 -21.42 -3.46
C GLY A 512 2.60 -21.70 -4.85
N PHE A 513 1.34 -21.36 -5.10
CA PHE A 513 0.72 -21.55 -6.41
C PHE A 513 1.27 -20.60 -7.46
N PHE A 514 1.57 -19.34 -7.11
CA PHE A 514 2.25 -18.41 -8.01
C PHE A 514 3.63 -18.92 -8.44
N LEU A 515 4.42 -19.38 -7.47
CA LEU A 515 5.77 -19.90 -7.72
C LEU A 515 5.75 -21.20 -8.54
N ASN A 516 4.86 -22.11 -8.18
CA ASN A 516 4.70 -23.38 -8.88
C ASN A 516 4.21 -23.16 -10.32
N GLU A 517 3.31 -22.20 -10.56
CA GLU A 517 2.80 -21.91 -11.89
C GLU A 517 3.92 -21.42 -12.82
N ALA A 518 4.83 -20.59 -12.33
CA ALA A 518 6.00 -20.17 -13.11
C ALA A 518 6.95 -21.34 -13.41
N MET A 519 7.15 -22.26 -12.47
CA MET A 519 7.95 -23.46 -12.69
C MET A 519 7.28 -24.45 -13.67
N ARG A 520 5.94 -24.55 -13.66
CA ARG A 520 5.17 -25.31 -14.68
C ARG A 520 5.38 -24.73 -16.07
N MET A 521 5.25 -23.39 -16.21
CA MET A 521 5.52 -22.72 -17.49
C MET A 521 6.95 -23.00 -17.98
N LEU A 522 7.93 -23.02 -17.07
CA LEU A 522 9.30 -23.35 -17.39
C LEU A 522 9.44 -24.81 -17.84
N ALA A 523 8.79 -25.76 -17.15
CA ALA A 523 8.75 -27.18 -17.55
C ALA A 523 8.04 -27.41 -18.89
N GLU A 524 7.02 -26.64 -19.21
CA GLU A 524 6.33 -26.61 -20.50
C GLU A 524 7.25 -26.08 -21.63
N GLY A 525 8.36 -25.42 -21.30
CA GLY A 525 9.34 -24.87 -22.26
C GLY A 525 9.11 -23.43 -22.62
N VAL A 526 8.36 -22.66 -21.85
CA VAL A 526 8.21 -21.20 -22.00
C VAL A 526 9.55 -20.51 -21.67
N ASP A 527 9.88 -19.45 -22.40
CA ASP A 527 11.10 -18.68 -22.17
C ASP A 527 11.08 -18.02 -20.78
N PRO A 528 12.11 -18.24 -19.93
CA PRO A 528 12.15 -17.68 -18.59
C PRO A 528 12.14 -16.15 -18.54
N ALA A 529 12.65 -15.46 -19.58
CA ALA A 529 12.55 -14.01 -19.64
C ALA A 529 11.11 -13.53 -19.87
N VAL A 530 10.34 -14.32 -20.63
CA VAL A 530 8.90 -14.06 -20.86
C VAL A 530 8.09 -14.34 -19.59
N ILE A 531 8.39 -15.42 -18.86
CA ILE A 531 7.76 -15.71 -17.55
C ILE A 531 8.00 -14.57 -16.56
N GLU A 532 9.25 -14.10 -16.46
CA GLU A 532 9.63 -12.99 -15.59
C GLU A 532 8.96 -11.66 -16.01
N ALA A 533 8.81 -11.43 -17.31
CA ALA A 533 8.12 -10.27 -17.84
C ALA A 533 6.61 -10.31 -17.53
N ALA A 534 5.99 -11.48 -17.65
CA ALA A 534 4.58 -11.68 -17.34
C ALA A 534 4.29 -11.40 -15.85
N GLY A 535 5.12 -11.89 -14.93
CA GLY A 535 5.00 -11.57 -13.52
C GLY A 535 5.13 -10.07 -13.21
N ARG A 536 6.05 -9.37 -13.86
CA ARG A 536 6.18 -7.91 -13.74
C ARG A 536 4.96 -7.18 -14.30
N GLN A 537 4.48 -7.60 -15.46
CA GLN A 537 3.32 -6.96 -16.10
C GLN A 537 2.01 -7.25 -15.36
N ALA A 538 1.89 -8.40 -14.71
CA ALA A 538 0.80 -8.66 -13.77
C ALA A 538 0.80 -7.64 -12.61
N GLY A 539 1.95 -7.09 -12.24
CA GLY A 539 2.11 -6.09 -11.18
C GLY A 539 2.68 -6.65 -9.89
N TYR A 540 3.26 -7.84 -9.90
CA TYR A 540 3.93 -8.41 -8.72
C TYR A 540 5.18 -7.59 -8.33
N PRO A 541 5.43 -7.40 -7.02
CA PRO A 541 6.61 -6.67 -6.54
C PRO A 541 7.93 -7.30 -6.96
N ALA A 542 7.97 -8.62 -7.04
CA ALA A 542 9.06 -9.43 -7.56
C ALA A 542 8.50 -10.46 -8.55
N PRO A 543 9.13 -10.65 -9.71
CA PRO A 543 8.72 -11.69 -10.64
C PRO A 543 9.06 -13.08 -10.08
N PRO A 544 8.41 -14.17 -10.56
CA PRO A 544 8.34 -15.44 -9.85
C PRO A 544 9.68 -16.17 -9.70
N LEU A 545 10.50 -16.27 -10.73
CA LEU A 545 11.78 -16.97 -10.63
C LEU A 545 12.78 -16.20 -9.74
N GLN A 546 12.72 -14.86 -9.77
CA GLN A 546 13.45 -14.03 -8.82
C GLN A 546 13.01 -14.32 -7.37
N LEU A 547 11.71 -14.37 -7.12
CA LEU A 547 11.16 -14.60 -5.78
C LEU A 547 11.51 -16.00 -5.29
N GLN A 548 11.48 -17.00 -6.18
CA GLN A 548 11.88 -18.37 -5.86
C GLN A 548 13.35 -18.44 -5.40
N ASP A 549 14.26 -17.73 -6.07
CA ASP A 549 15.66 -17.65 -5.65
C ASP A 549 15.82 -16.97 -4.26
N GLU A 550 14.99 -15.97 -3.97
CA GLU A 550 15.01 -15.27 -2.67
C GLU A 550 14.48 -16.14 -1.53
N LEU A 551 13.55 -17.07 -1.82
CA LEU A 551 13.00 -18.04 -0.85
C LEU A 551 13.85 -19.31 -0.70
N ASN A 552 14.67 -19.63 -1.68
CA ASN A 552 15.51 -20.82 -1.79
C ASN A 552 14.77 -22.10 -2.22
N LEU A 553 15.31 -22.80 -3.23
CA LEU A 553 14.76 -24.02 -3.79
C LEU A 553 14.77 -25.22 -2.82
N LYS A 554 15.67 -25.24 -1.82
CA LYS A 554 15.64 -26.26 -0.76
C LYS A 554 14.37 -26.19 0.07
N LEU A 555 13.87 -24.96 0.31
CA LEU A 555 12.59 -24.77 1.01
C LEU A 555 11.41 -25.22 0.12
N ALA A 556 11.44 -24.88 -1.18
CA ALA A 556 10.42 -25.33 -2.13
C ALA A 556 10.36 -26.86 -2.19
N ARG A 557 11.51 -27.56 -2.26
CA ARG A 557 11.56 -29.03 -2.25
C ARG A 557 11.00 -29.61 -0.97
N LYS A 558 11.33 -29.05 0.20
CA LYS A 558 10.81 -29.50 1.49
C LYS A 558 9.28 -29.37 1.52
N ILE A 559 8.74 -28.20 1.20
CA ILE A 559 7.28 -27.97 1.19
C ILE A 559 6.58 -28.87 0.17
N GLY A 560 7.13 -28.99 -1.05
CA GLY A 560 6.58 -29.85 -2.10
C GLY A 560 6.54 -31.32 -1.70
N SER A 561 7.59 -31.86 -1.08
CA SER A 561 7.65 -33.24 -0.62
C SER A 561 6.66 -33.52 0.52
N GLU A 562 6.53 -32.60 1.49
CA GLU A 562 5.57 -32.72 2.59
C GLU A 562 4.11 -32.63 2.08
N THR A 563 3.83 -31.72 1.13
CA THR A 563 2.51 -31.60 0.51
C THR A 563 2.13 -32.85 -0.27
N ARG A 564 3.06 -33.41 -1.05
CA ARG A 564 2.86 -34.64 -1.80
C ARG A 564 2.57 -35.83 -0.87
N ALA A 565 3.37 -36.00 0.18
CA ALA A 565 3.14 -37.04 1.16
C ALA A 565 1.76 -36.96 1.82
N ALA A 566 1.29 -35.74 2.12
CA ALA A 566 -0.05 -35.52 2.66
C ALA A 566 -1.17 -35.86 1.66
N GLN A 567 -0.99 -35.53 0.38
CA GLN A 567 -1.94 -35.82 -0.69
C GLN A 567 -2.01 -37.34 -0.98
N GLU A 568 -0.87 -38.02 -1.04
CA GLU A 568 -0.78 -39.45 -1.19
C GLU A 568 -1.46 -40.20 -0.02
N ALA A 569 -1.23 -39.72 1.22
CA ALA A 569 -1.91 -40.25 2.40
C ALA A 569 -3.45 -40.07 2.35
N ALA A 570 -3.91 -39.01 1.69
CA ALA A 570 -5.35 -38.79 1.42
C ALA A 570 -5.88 -39.54 0.20
N GLY A 571 -5.05 -40.35 -0.48
CA GLY A 571 -5.46 -41.14 -1.68
C GLY A 571 -5.61 -40.28 -2.94
N LEU A 572 -5.03 -39.10 -2.98
CA LEU A 572 -5.08 -38.19 -4.13
C LEU A 572 -3.91 -38.46 -5.09
N SER A 573 -4.17 -38.40 -6.41
CA SER A 573 -3.12 -38.41 -7.43
C SER A 573 -2.45 -37.02 -7.52
N VAL A 574 -1.12 -37.00 -7.57
CA VAL A 574 -0.34 -35.77 -7.62
C VAL A 574 0.31 -35.62 -8.99
N ASP A 575 -0.27 -34.74 -9.81
CA ASP A 575 0.41 -34.21 -11.00
C ASP A 575 0.84 -32.76 -10.70
N ASP A 576 2.15 -32.54 -10.56
CA ASP A 576 2.70 -31.22 -10.26
C ASP A 576 3.13 -30.44 -11.52
N GLY A 577 2.86 -30.98 -12.71
CA GLY A 577 3.19 -30.33 -13.99
C GLY A 577 4.70 -30.11 -14.19
N GLY A 578 5.56 -30.98 -13.66
CA GLY A 578 7.01 -30.93 -13.81
C GLY A 578 7.75 -30.03 -12.79
N VAL A 579 7.06 -29.46 -11.82
CA VAL A 579 7.68 -28.60 -10.79
C VAL A 579 8.77 -29.33 -10.02
N THR A 580 8.51 -30.56 -9.57
CA THR A 580 9.50 -31.37 -8.84
C THR A 580 10.73 -31.64 -9.70
N GLU A 581 10.56 -31.96 -10.96
CA GLU A 581 11.68 -32.24 -11.87
C GLU A 581 12.58 -31.00 -12.02
N ILE A 582 12.00 -29.81 -12.18
CA ILE A 582 12.77 -28.55 -12.25
C ILE A 582 13.53 -28.31 -10.95
N VAL A 583 12.87 -28.43 -9.80
CA VAL A 583 13.50 -28.21 -8.49
C VAL A 583 14.64 -29.19 -8.24
N ASP A 584 14.44 -30.46 -8.52
CA ASP A 584 15.45 -31.51 -8.31
C ASP A 584 16.64 -31.34 -9.26
N LYS A 585 16.42 -31.03 -10.54
CA LYS A 585 17.50 -30.70 -11.48
C LYS A 585 18.31 -29.49 -11.01
N MET A 586 17.66 -28.41 -10.61
CA MET A 586 18.33 -27.21 -10.11
C MET A 586 19.19 -27.51 -8.90
N LEU A 587 18.72 -28.34 -7.95
CA LEU A 587 19.42 -28.65 -6.71
C LEU A 587 20.49 -29.73 -6.90
N ASP A 588 20.14 -30.88 -7.49
CA ASP A 588 20.96 -32.09 -7.46
C ASP A 588 21.89 -32.21 -8.68
N VAL A 589 21.52 -31.65 -9.82
CA VAL A 589 22.34 -31.69 -11.05
C VAL A 589 23.18 -30.41 -11.17
N TYR A 590 22.59 -29.24 -10.95
CA TYR A 590 23.27 -27.96 -11.22
C TYR A 590 23.77 -27.27 -9.96
N ASP A 591 23.44 -27.77 -8.75
CA ASP A 591 23.79 -27.17 -7.45
C ASP A 591 23.47 -25.67 -7.40
N ARG A 592 22.22 -25.30 -7.74
CA ARG A 592 21.75 -23.91 -7.84
C ARG A 592 20.56 -23.65 -6.90
N PRO A 593 20.76 -23.59 -5.59
CA PRO A 593 19.67 -23.50 -4.62
C PRO A 593 19.02 -22.12 -4.50
N GLY A 594 19.71 -21.04 -4.85
CA GLY A 594 19.14 -19.71 -4.80
C GLY A 594 20.13 -18.60 -4.45
N LYS A 595 19.58 -17.44 -4.16
CA LYS A 595 20.34 -16.19 -3.91
C LYS A 595 21.31 -16.29 -2.74
N LEU A 596 20.97 -17.01 -1.67
CA LEU A 596 21.81 -17.10 -0.48
C LEU A 596 23.15 -17.74 -0.80
N GLU A 597 23.17 -18.73 -1.69
CA GLU A 597 24.36 -19.42 -2.16
C GLU A 597 24.97 -18.79 -3.43
N GLY A 598 24.40 -17.66 -3.86
CA GLY A 598 24.91 -16.88 -5.00
C GLY A 598 24.57 -17.45 -6.38
N LYS A 599 23.71 -18.45 -6.49
CA LYS A 599 23.32 -19.13 -7.72
C LYS A 599 21.94 -19.80 -7.61
N GLY A 600 21.04 -19.48 -8.52
CA GLY A 600 19.70 -19.99 -8.61
C GLY A 600 19.21 -19.96 -10.05
N PHE A 601 17.96 -19.60 -10.29
CA PHE A 601 17.47 -19.24 -11.64
C PHE A 601 18.22 -18.05 -12.20
N TYR A 602 18.80 -17.23 -11.30
CA TYR A 602 19.67 -16.10 -11.64
C TYR A 602 21.13 -16.37 -11.30
N GLU A 603 22.01 -15.68 -12.02
CA GLU A 603 23.39 -15.45 -11.64
C GLU A 603 23.46 -14.26 -10.69
N TYR A 604 24.36 -14.33 -9.70
CA TYR A 604 24.63 -13.25 -8.74
C TYR A 604 26.11 -12.88 -8.77
N ASN A 605 26.41 -11.59 -8.69
CA ASN A 605 27.78 -11.11 -8.58
C ASN A 605 28.29 -11.22 -7.13
N GLU A 606 29.55 -10.90 -6.89
CA GLU A 606 30.20 -10.95 -5.57
C GLU A 606 29.51 -10.07 -4.51
N GLU A 607 28.75 -9.05 -4.94
CA GLU A 607 27.96 -8.19 -4.07
C GLU A 607 26.55 -8.75 -3.79
N GLY A 608 26.21 -9.93 -4.26
CA GLY A 608 24.89 -10.56 -4.14
C GLY A 608 23.82 -9.90 -4.99
N ARG A 609 24.20 -9.10 -5.99
CA ARG A 609 23.26 -8.49 -6.94
C ARG A 609 23.06 -9.41 -8.14
N ARG A 610 21.81 -9.47 -8.62
CA ARG A 610 21.48 -10.24 -9.83
C ARG A 610 22.21 -9.72 -11.04
N ALA A 611 22.87 -10.62 -11.77
CA ALA A 611 23.60 -10.34 -13.01
C ALA A 611 22.77 -10.67 -14.26
N GLY A 612 21.83 -11.63 -14.19
CA GLY A 612 20.96 -12.06 -15.27
C GLY A 612 20.39 -13.45 -14.99
N LEU A 613 19.46 -13.90 -15.83
CA LEU A 613 18.98 -15.28 -15.79
C LEU A 613 20.11 -16.25 -16.16
N TRP A 614 20.18 -17.37 -15.46
CA TRP A 614 21.17 -18.40 -15.74
C TRP A 614 20.99 -19.01 -17.12
N ARG A 615 22.04 -19.05 -17.93
CA ARG A 615 21.99 -19.50 -19.32
C ARG A 615 21.55 -20.96 -19.46
N GLY A 616 21.88 -21.80 -18.48
CA GLY A 616 21.45 -23.19 -18.48
C GLY A 616 19.93 -23.42 -18.44
N LEU A 617 19.13 -22.42 -18.19
CA LEU A 617 17.67 -22.53 -18.31
C LEU A 617 17.27 -22.84 -19.76
N TRP A 618 17.96 -22.27 -20.73
CA TRP A 618 17.75 -22.56 -22.16
C TRP A 618 18.55 -23.78 -22.63
N ASP A 619 19.81 -23.85 -22.26
CA ASP A 619 20.76 -24.83 -22.80
C ASP A 619 20.53 -26.24 -22.20
N GLU A 620 20.19 -26.30 -20.89
CA GLU A 620 20.09 -27.55 -20.12
C GLU A 620 18.66 -27.96 -19.78
N LEU A 621 17.79 -26.98 -19.42
CA LEU A 621 16.40 -27.27 -19.11
C LEU A 621 15.46 -27.18 -20.32
N GLY A 622 15.99 -26.68 -21.46
CA GLY A 622 15.24 -26.63 -22.71
C GLY A 622 14.14 -25.59 -22.78
N ALA A 623 14.25 -24.55 -21.98
CA ALA A 623 13.32 -23.42 -22.04
C ALA A 623 13.42 -22.66 -23.39
N GLY A 624 12.37 -21.89 -23.72
CA GLY A 624 12.30 -21.10 -24.97
C GLY A 624 11.86 -21.91 -26.20
N LYS A 625 11.44 -23.16 -26.04
CA LYS A 625 10.90 -23.99 -27.12
C LYS A 625 9.46 -23.63 -27.47
N VAL A 626 8.68 -23.16 -26.48
CA VAL A 626 7.31 -22.71 -26.68
C VAL A 626 7.34 -21.25 -27.09
N LYS A 627 6.80 -20.96 -28.26
CA LYS A 627 6.60 -19.61 -28.78
C LYS A 627 5.37 -19.02 -28.08
N VAL A 628 5.51 -17.79 -27.60
CA VAL A 628 4.42 -17.02 -27.00
C VAL A 628 4.02 -15.91 -27.94
N ALA A 629 2.75 -15.84 -28.31
CA ALA A 629 2.23 -14.81 -29.19
C ALA A 629 2.38 -13.43 -28.51
N ASP A 630 2.70 -12.41 -29.27
CA ASP A 630 2.90 -11.02 -28.84
C ASP A 630 4.02 -10.78 -27.79
N ALA A 631 4.84 -11.81 -27.48
CA ALA A 631 5.94 -11.65 -26.52
C ALA A 631 7.00 -10.65 -26.99
N GLU A 632 7.37 -10.67 -28.26
CA GLU A 632 8.40 -9.77 -28.80
C GLU A 632 7.94 -8.31 -28.80
N SER A 633 6.70 -8.03 -29.22
CA SER A 633 6.12 -6.68 -29.19
C SER A 633 5.97 -6.16 -27.77
N THR A 634 5.65 -7.02 -26.82
CA THR A 634 5.52 -6.69 -25.41
C THR A 634 6.87 -6.41 -24.77
N LEU A 635 7.89 -7.22 -25.05
CA LEU A 635 9.25 -7.04 -24.53
C LEU A 635 9.97 -5.83 -25.14
N SER A 636 9.71 -5.50 -26.41
CA SER A 636 10.26 -4.32 -27.08
C SER A 636 9.60 -3.00 -26.64
N GLY A 637 8.51 -3.06 -25.90
CA GLY A 637 7.75 -1.90 -25.45
C GLY A 637 6.71 -1.38 -26.44
N GLU A 638 6.69 -1.91 -27.67
CA GLU A 638 5.70 -1.52 -28.68
C GLU A 638 4.31 -2.09 -28.39
N GLY A 639 4.24 -3.28 -27.77
CA GLY A 639 3.00 -3.94 -27.33
C GLY A 639 2.45 -3.51 -25.97
N LEU A 640 3.24 -2.79 -25.16
CA LEU A 640 2.85 -2.40 -23.78
C LEU A 640 1.59 -1.51 -23.75
N ASN A 641 1.33 -0.73 -24.77
CA ASN A 641 0.14 0.11 -24.83
C ASN A 641 -1.12 -0.66 -25.26
N GLY A 642 -0.98 -1.69 -26.11
CA GLY A 642 -2.10 -2.49 -26.60
C GLY A 642 -2.54 -3.58 -25.63
N ALA A 643 -1.58 -4.33 -25.04
CA ALA A 643 -1.87 -5.43 -24.12
C ALA A 643 -2.41 -4.94 -22.75
N THR A 644 -1.86 -3.83 -22.22
CA THR A 644 -2.37 -3.23 -20.98
C THR A 644 -3.74 -2.58 -21.14
N GLU A 645 -4.02 -1.99 -22.31
CA GLU A 645 -5.36 -1.50 -22.63
C GLU A 645 -6.34 -2.66 -22.87
N GLY A 646 -5.89 -3.76 -23.46
CA GLY A 646 -6.69 -4.97 -23.68
C GLY A 646 -7.08 -5.67 -22.37
N ALA A 647 -6.13 -5.87 -21.44
CA ALA A 647 -6.39 -6.44 -20.13
C ALA A 647 -7.26 -5.53 -19.26
N ALA A 648 -6.98 -4.22 -19.26
CA ALA A 648 -7.81 -3.24 -18.59
C ALA A 648 -9.20 -3.11 -19.23
N ARG A 649 -9.32 -3.29 -20.57
CA ARG A 649 -10.60 -3.29 -21.28
C ARG A 649 -11.41 -4.56 -21.03
N LYS A 650 -10.80 -5.76 -20.97
CA LYS A 650 -11.50 -7.00 -20.56
C LYS A 650 -11.99 -6.91 -19.12
N ALA A 651 -11.17 -6.38 -18.21
CA ALA A 651 -11.54 -6.15 -16.82
C ALA A 651 -12.58 -5.03 -16.64
N SER A 652 -12.68 -4.08 -17.57
CA SER A 652 -13.64 -2.98 -17.54
C SER A 652 -14.94 -3.23 -18.32
N GLY A 653 -15.10 -4.41 -18.94
CA GLY A 653 -16.30 -4.73 -19.72
C GLY A 653 -16.46 -3.92 -21.02
N PHE A 654 -15.47 -3.16 -21.45
CA PHE A 654 -15.48 -2.46 -22.73
C PHE A 654 -15.11 -3.39 -23.87
N GLY A 655 -16.07 -3.60 -24.73
CA GLY A 655 -16.22 -4.51 -25.83
C GLY A 655 -14.97 -4.94 -26.59
N GLN A 656 -15.02 -6.19 -27.05
CA GLN A 656 -14.11 -6.80 -28.01
C GLN A 656 -13.87 -5.86 -29.20
N LEU A 657 -12.62 -5.49 -29.42
CA LEU A 657 -12.19 -5.05 -30.74
C LEU A 657 -12.01 -6.32 -31.58
N GLU A 658 -13.00 -6.60 -32.45
CA GLU A 658 -12.80 -7.52 -33.56
C GLU A 658 -11.70 -6.96 -34.47
N GLY A 659 -10.73 -7.81 -34.81
CA GLY A 659 -9.78 -7.57 -35.90
C GLY A 659 -8.41 -7.06 -35.48
N THR A 660 -7.63 -7.86 -34.76
CA THR A 660 -6.20 -7.93 -35.04
C THR A 660 -5.97 -9.19 -35.86
N GLU A 661 -6.05 -9.05 -37.17
CA GLU A 661 -5.47 -10.05 -38.07
C GLU A 661 -3.98 -10.14 -37.72
N ASN A 662 -3.52 -11.34 -37.38
CA ASN A 662 -2.10 -11.65 -37.21
C ASN A 662 -1.35 -11.13 -38.44
N ALA A 663 -0.36 -10.28 -38.20
CA ALA A 663 0.52 -9.82 -39.25
C ALA A 663 1.07 -11.06 -39.98
N ALA A 664 0.74 -11.20 -41.27
CA ALA A 664 1.16 -12.32 -42.09
C ALA A 664 2.70 -12.36 -42.08
N GLY A 665 3.29 -13.38 -41.42
CA GLY A 665 4.74 -13.59 -41.39
C GLY A 665 5.35 -14.01 -40.05
N SER A 666 4.59 -14.19 -38.97
CA SER A 666 5.17 -14.70 -37.74
C SER A 666 5.22 -16.23 -37.72
N ASP A 667 6.40 -16.82 -37.46
CA ASP A 667 6.61 -18.27 -37.18
C ASP A 667 5.95 -18.74 -35.88
N VAL A 668 4.92 -18.05 -35.38
CA VAL A 668 4.21 -18.39 -34.15
C VAL A 668 3.05 -19.32 -34.50
N PRO A 669 2.96 -20.52 -33.88
CA PRO A 669 1.85 -21.44 -34.08
C PRO A 669 0.51 -20.80 -33.75
N ALA A 670 -0.56 -21.20 -34.45
CA ALA A 670 -1.90 -20.65 -34.23
C ALA A 670 -2.48 -20.99 -32.83
N ASP A 671 -1.96 -22.01 -32.19
CA ASP A 671 -2.31 -22.49 -30.84
C ASP A 671 -1.31 -22.04 -29.76
N ALA A 672 -0.36 -21.17 -30.11
CA ALA A 672 0.58 -20.61 -29.14
C ALA A 672 -0.14 -19.78 -28.08
N PRO A 673 0.23 -19.90 -26.79
CA PRO A 673 -0.36 -19.07 -25.75
C PRO A 673 -0.05 -17.59 -26.02
N ALA A 674 -1.03 -16.72 -25.77
CA ALA A 674 -0.79 -15.29 -25.79
C ALA A 674 -0.02 -14.86 -24.53
N PHE A 675 0.73 -13.76 -24.62
CA PHE A 675 1.45 -13.25 -23.44
C PHE A 675 0.52 -12.95 -22.26
N ILE A 676 -0.69 -12.46 -22.56
CA ILE A 676 -1.70 -12.19 -21.52
C ILE A 676 -2.15 -13.48 -20.81
N ASP A 677 -2.16 -14.63 -21.46
CA ASP A 677 -2.55 -15.89 -20.85
C ASP A 677 -1.56 -16.27 -19.74
N LEU A 678 -0.26 -15.96 -19.91
CA LEU A 678 0.75 -16.20 -18.88
C LEU A 678 0.53 -15.31 -17.67
N VAL A 679 0.13 -14.05 -17.90
CA VAL A 679 -0.23 -13.10 -16.84
C VAL A 679 -1.45 -13.61 -16.07
N GLU A 680 -2.49 -14.01 -16.78
CA GLU A 680 -3.74 -14.52 -16.19
C GLU A 680 -3.51 -15.84 -15.43
N ARG A 681 -2.70 -16.75 -15.95
CA ARG A 681 -2.33 -18.01 -15.27
C ARG A 681 -1.77 -17.74 -13.87
N MET A 682 -0.86 -16.79 -13.73
CA MET A 682 -0.28 -16.41 -12.42
C MET A 682 -1.34 -15.84 -11.48
N LEU A 683 -2.19 -14.93 -11.97
CA LEU A 683 -3.23 -14.30 -11.17
C LEU A 683 -4.30 -15.31 -10.74
N PHE A 684 -4.77 -16.14 -11.65
CA PHE A 684 -5.78 -17.16 -11.35
C PHE A 684 -5.26 -18.28 -10.47
N ALA A 685 -3.98 -18.65 -10.56
CA ALA A 685 -3.42 -19.67 -9.68
C ALA A 685 -3.58 -19.29 -8.20
N GLU A 686 -3.28 -18.06 -7.81
CA GLU A 686 -3.45 -17.57 -6.45
C GLU A 686 -4.93 -17.30 -6.10
N ALA A 687 -5.69 -16.75 -7.04
CA ALA A 687 -7.08 -16.40 -6.80
C ALA A 687 -7.98 -17.64 -6.61
N ILE A 688 -7.77 -18.68 -7.40
CA ILE A 688 -8.48 -19.97 -7.26
C ILE A 688 -8.11 -20.64 -5.93
N GLU A 689 -6.84 -20.62 -5.55
CA GLU A 689 -6.43 -21.21 -4.28
C GLU A 689 -6.98 -20.42 -3.08
N THR A 690 -7.09 -19.10 -3.19
CA THR A 690 -7.79 -18.27 -2.20
C THR A 690 -9.27 -18.66 -2.09
N GLN A 691 -9.94 -18.93 -3.21
CA GLN A 691 -11.33 -19.41 -3.18
C GLN A 691 -11.45 -20.74 -2.43
N LYS A 692 -10.53 -21.68 -2.65
CA LYS A 692 -10.49 -22.94 -1.88
C LYS A 692 -10.27 -22.68 -0.39
N CYS A 693 -9.39 -21.74 -0.01
CA CYS A 693 -9.22 -21.36 1.39
C CYS A 693 -10.52 -20.82 2.03
N LEU A 694 -11.35 -20.12 1.26
CA LEU A 694 -12.69 -19.70 1.71
C LEU A 694 -13.65 -20.88 1.83
N ASP A 695 -13.68 -21.75 0.83
CA ASP A 695 -14.58 -22.90 0.78
C ASP A 695 -14.26 -23.93 1.90
N GLU A 696 -12.99 -24.08 2.24
CA GLU A 696 -12.49 -24.92 3.33
C GLU A 696 -12.59 -24.26 4.71
N GLY A 697 -12.95 -22.97 4.77
CA GLY A 697 -13.08 -22.21 6.02
C GLY A 697 -11.74 -21.79 6.64
N VAL A 698 -10.63 -21.87 5.90
CA VAL A 698 -9.33 -21.29 6.31
C VAL A 698 -9.44 -19.77 6.40
N LEU A 699 -10.11 -19.17 5.41
CA LEU A 699 -10.51 -17.77 5.42
C LEU A 699 -12.01 -17.67 5.72
N THR A 700 -12.40 -16.67 6.50
CA THR A 700 -13.80 -16.38 6.85
C THR A 700 -14.25 -14.98 6.44
N SER A 701 -13.38 -14.22 5.79
CA SER A 701 -13.63 -12.84 5.39
C SER A 701 -12.96 -12.53 4.05
N ASP A 702 -13.72 -11.89 3.15
CA ASP A 702 -13.19 -11.38 1.88
C ASP A 702 -12.12 -10.29 2.13
N ALA A 703 -12.26 -9.50 3.20
CA ALA A 703 -11.29 -8.46 3.54
C ALA A 703 -9.93 -9.05 3.93
N ASP A 704 -9.92 -10.12 4.75
CA ASP A 704 -8.68 -10.81 5.12
C ASP A 704 -8.02 -11.47 3.89
N ALA A 705 -8.81 -12.02 2.97
CA ALA A 705 -8.31 -12.57 1.70
C ALA A 705 -7.64 -11.48 0.85
N ASN A 706 -8.31 -10.35 0.64
CA ASN A 706 -7.80 -9.26 -0.19
C ASN A 706 -6.55 -8.62 0.43
N ILE A 707 -6.61 -8.25 1.70
CA ILE A 707 -5.49 -7.59 2.39
C ILE A 707 -4.32 -8.55 2.59
N GLY A 708 -4.58 -9.80 2.94
CA GLY A 708 -3.57 -10.84 3.09
C GLY A 708 -2.80 -11.11 1.80
N SER A 709 -3.51 -11.22 0.68
CA SER A 709 -2.86 -11.43 -0.62
C SER A 709 -2.01 -10.23 -1.06
N ILE A 710 -2.52 -9.00 -0.92
CA ILE A 710 -1.79 -7.79 -1.36
C ILE A 710 -0.58 -7.53 -0.44
N MET A 711 -0.80 -7.50 0.87
CA MET A 711 0.21 -7.05 1.82
C MET A 711 1.16 -8.15 2.30
N GLY A 712 0.73 -9.43 2.26
CA GLY A 712 1.51 -10.58 2.69
C GLY A 712 2.35 -11.18 1.59
N ILE A 713 1.75 -11.44 0.44
CA ILE A 713 2.37 -12.18 -0.66
C ILE A 713 2.57 -11.36 -1.94
N GLY A 714 2.15 -10.11 -1.95
CA GLY A 714 2.42 -9.18 -3.05
C GLY A 714 1.51 -9.36 -4.26
N PHE A 715 0.33 -9.96 -4.08
CA PHE A 715 -0.67 -10.00 -5.14
C PHE A 715 -0.94 -8.59 -5.69
N PRO A 716 -1.10 -8.40 -6.99
CA PRO A 716 -1.15 -7.08 -7.60
C PRO A 716 -2.24 -6.16 -7.04
N ALA A 717 -1.84 -5.01 -6.53
CA ALA A 717 -2.73 -4.06 -5.84
C ALA A 717 -3.89 -3.53 -6.69
N TRP A 718 -3.69 -3.44 -8.02
CA TRP A 718 -4.72 -2.94 -8.95
C TRP A 718 -5.94 -3.85 -9.08
N THR A 719 -5.80 -5.12 -8.70
CA THR A 719 -6.87 -6.11 -8.70
C THR A 719 -7.82 -5.96 -7.52
N GLY A 720 -7.37 -5.30 -6.44
CA GLY A 720 -8.07 -5.23 -5.16
C GLY A 720 -7.90 -6.46 -4.27
N GLY A 721 -7.03 -7.40 -4.64
CA GLY A 721 -6.77 -8.66 -3.94
C GLY A 721 -7.38 -9.88 -4.65
N THR A 722 -6.97 -11.05 -4.22
CA THR A 722 -7.32 -12.32 -4.87
C THR A 722 -8.84 -12.56 -4.92
N ARG A 723 -9.54 -12.27 -3.83
CA ARG A 723 -10.99 -12.43 -3.79
C ARG A 723 -11.73 -11.40 -4.65
N GLN A 724 -11.26 -10.16 -4.63
CA GLN A 724 -11.83 -9.11 -5.47
C GLN A 724 -11.59 -9.40 -6.97
N TYR A 725 -10.44 -9.98 -7.32
CA TYR A 725 -10.10 -10.36 -8.69
C TYR A 725 -11.04 -11.41 -9.26
N ILE A 726 -11.44 -12.42 -8.48
CA ILE A 726 -12.40 -13.46 -8.92
C ILE A 726 -13.81 -12.87 -9.10
N LYS A 727 -14.20 -11.90 -8.27
CA LYS A 727 -15.56 -11.30 -8.32
C LYS A 727 -15.79 -10.45 -9.57
N ASN A 728 -14.75 -9.95 -10.17
CA ASN A 728 -14.78 -9.08 -11.34
C ASN A 728 -14.31 -9.75 -12.62
#